data_210939248c9b063a8c359e4792ce697c
#
_entry.id   210939248c9b063a8c359e4792ce697c
#
_cell.length_a   1.000
_cell.length_b   1.000
_cell.length_c   1.000
_cell.angle_alpha   90.00
_cell.angle_beta   90.00
_cell.angle_gamma   90.00
#
_symmetry.space_group_name_H-M   'P 1'
#
loop_
_entity.id
_entity.type
_entity.pdbx_description
1 polymer ?
#
loop_
_entity_poly.entity_id
_entity_poly.type
_entity_poly.pdbx_seq_one_letter_code
_entity_poly.pdbx_strand_id
1 'polypeptide(L)'
;MQFRFLRPTFLLLAGISGAAGMAQAQGRGARLDDATVAKRNATEQELESIAIIDRKVMVPMRDGKRMATDIYRPKDTSKKYPVIFVRTPYNFNYWDVTNGVPRDMSTELDAVKRGYAYVEMNERGHFFSEGNYDILGPPLSDGDDAISWIAEQGWSNAKVGTIGCSSTAEWQLGVASLGNKAYAAMIPESFGAGVGRVGPYFEQGNWYRGGAVQMLFITWIYGEQNQVRPMFPPNTSQEDLIRESKAFDLAQHLPPVDWGKALSHLPEMDILKAVDAPRGIFADKMPVATGGAMIERTPNDPAWYRGGLWHDNMKVNVPGLWFMTWYDVSVGPNLAAYNFVRKTASPQVGNEQYAIIAPTLHCGYKRATENTVVGERSMGDARFDYDSLTYGWFDYFLKGENNHILENTPKVRYYTMGINKWQTSDTWPPKGAEPMKLFLSSGGRANTLSGDGALVPTAPTSDKPDGFSYDPMNPVPSYGGNVCCTGNAVTGGAMDQRKMEARPDILVYTSAPLKEGIEVSGPISVTLYVSSDAKDTDFTVKVIDVAPDGPAYNLDETIQRVRYRDGYDKPEVWMQPGKVYKVELQPMTTSNYFPAGHQIRIEVSSSNFPRFDRNMNTGGKNYDEVQGVTAHNAVHHSNQYPSTITLTVVKHEAP
;
A
#
# COMPACT_ATOMS: atom_id res chain seq x y z
N MET A 1 -9.01 54.20 -30.29
CA MET A 1 -7.84 53.33 -30.16
C MET A 1 -8.32 52.05 -29.44
N GLN A 2 -8.65 51.01 -30.21
CA GLN A 2 -9.13 49.72 -29.69
C GLN A 2 -7.92 48.78 -29.52
N PHE A 3 -7.66 48.31 -28.32
CA PHE A 3 -6.71 47.22 -28.06
C PHE A 3 -7.43 45.89 -28.11
N ARG A 4 -7.11 45.06 -29.09
CA ARG A 4 -7.49 43.65 -29.20
C ARG A 4 -6.53 42.81 -28.32
N PHE A 5 -7.09 42.09 -27.35
CA PHE A 5 -6.34 41.04 -26.63
C PHE A 5 -6.39 39.75 -27.44
N LEU A 6 -5.21 39.27 -27.83
CA LEU A 6 -4.98 37.93 -28.37
C LEU A 6 -4.97 36.94 -27.20
N ARG A 7 -5.84 35.93 -27.28
CA ARG A 7 -5.82 34.76 -26.39
C ARG A 7 -4.78 33.77 -26.91
N PRO A 8 -3.89 33.20 -26.09
CA PRO A 8 -3.06 32.09 -26.51
C PRO A 8 -3.91 30.79 -26.44
N THR A 9 -3.93 30.08 -27.55
CA THR A 9 -4.49 28.76 -27.69
C THR A 9 -3.48 27.75 -27.10
N PHE A 10 -3.81 27.15 -25.96
CA PHE A 10 -3.06 26.00 -25.44
C PHE A 10 -3.51 24.75 -26.17
N LEU A 11 -2.64 24.15 -26.96
CA LEU A 11 -2.77 22.78 -27.44
C LEU A 11 -2.51 21.84 -26.26
N LEU A 12 -3.57 21.16 -25.77
CA LEU A 12 -3.41 19.99 -24.90
C LEU A 12 -3.02 18.80 -25.77
N LEU A 13 -1.77 18.38 -25.69
CA LEU A 13 -1.35 17.05 -26.09
C LEU A 13 -1.75 16.07 -24.97
N ALA A 14 -2.83 15.32 -25.20
CA ALA A 14 -3.23 14.22 -24.35
C ALA A 14 -2.30 13.02 -24.61
N GLY A 15 -1.35 12.82 -23.70
CA GLY A 15 -0.58 11.58 -23.64
C GLY A 15 -1.44 10.44 -23.14
N ILE A 16 -1.63 9.41 -23.94
CA ILE A 16 -2.39 8.20 -23.63
C ILE A 16 -1.50 7.27 -22.82
N SER A 17 -1.76 7.13 -21.52
CA SER A 17 -1.16 6.10 -20.67
C SER A 17 -2.21 5.04 -20.33
N GLY A 18 -1.90 3.79 -20.66
CA GLY A 18 -2.71 2.62 -20.35
C GLY A 18 -2.97 2.47 -18.85
N ALA A 19 -4.23 2.37 -18.48
CA ALA A 19 -4.69 2.22 -17.12
C ALA A 19 -4.73 0.74 -16.73
N ALA A 20 -3.71 0.25 -16.01
CA ALA A 20 -3.92 -0.87 -15.13
C ALA A 20 -4.74 -0.36 -13.93
N GLY A 21 -5.95 -0.93 -13.74
CA GLY A 21 -6.98 -0.34 -12.93
C GLY A 21 -6.65 -0.16 -11.46
N MET A 22 -6.73 1.08 -11.00
CA MET A 22 -7.26 1.37 -9.68
C MET A 22 -8.78 1.52 -9.82
N ALA A 23 -9.53 0.80 -9.02
CA ALA A 23 -10.92 1.12 -8.76
C ALA A 23 -10.98 2.45 -8.01
N GLN A 24 -10.88 3.57 -8.73
CA GLN A 24 -11.49 4.80 -8.25
C GLN A 24 -12.99 4.53 -8.24
N ALA A 25 -13.67 4.89 -7.16
CA ALA A 25 -15.13 5.00 -7.17
C ALA A 25 -15.53 5.90 -8.36
N GLN A 26 -15.77 5.27 -9.51
CA GLN A 26 -16.20 5.96 -10.72
C GLN A 26 -17.66 6.33 -10.46
N GLY A 27 -17.90 7.60 -10.19
CA GLY A 27 -19.21 8.17 -10.35
C GLY A 27 -19.76 7.82 -11.73
N ARG A 28 -21.08 7.67 -11.85
CA ARG A 28 -21.88 7.29 -13.03
C ARG A 28 -21.06 7.41 -14.30
N GLY A 29 -20.74 6.27 -14.94
CA GLY A 29 -19.77 6.14 -16.01
C GLY A 29 -19.82 7.27 -17.03
N ALA A 30 -18.78 8.07 -17.08
CA ALA A 30 -18.61 9.05 -18.13
C ALA A 30 -18.59 8.29 -19.47
N ARG A 31 -19.38 8.75 -20.45
CA ARG A 31 -19.31 8.19 -21.80
C ARG A 31 -17.89 8.35 -22.30
N LEU A 32 -17.35 7.27 -22.83
CA LEU A 32 -16.04 7.27 -23.49
C LEU A 32 -16.11 8.17 -24.73
N ASP A 33 -15.00 8.82 -25.05
CA ASP A 33 -14.87 9.52 -26.33
C ASP A 33 -14.74 8.52 -27.49
N ASP A 34 -15.05 9.00 -28.69
CA ASP A 34 -15.05 8.18 -29.91
C ASP A 34 -13.67 7.57 -30.21
N ALA A 35 -12.58 8.24 -29.86
CA ALA A 35 -11.23 7.76 -30.08
C ALA A 35 -10.91 6.58 -29.14
N THR A 36 -11.31 6.66 -27.88
CA THR A 36 -11.19 5.58 -26.91
C THR A 36 -12.04 4.37 -27.30
N VAL A 37 -13.28 4.60 -27.74
CA VAL A 37 -14.18 3.55 -28.27
C VAL A 37 -13.54 2.85 -29.48
N ALA A 38 -13.05 3.61 -30.46
CA ALA A 38 -12.39 3.07 -31.65
C ALA A 38 -11.14 2.27 -31.29
N LYS A 39 -10.31 2.76 -30.37
CA LYS A 39 -9.10 2.06 -29.89
C LYS A 39 -9.47 0.73 -29.23
N ARG A 40 -10.43 0.70 -28.29
CA ARG A 40 -10.84 -0.53 -27.61
C ARG A 40 -11.37 -1.58 -28.58
N ASN A 41 -12.22 -1.18 -29.54
CA ASN A 41 -12.70 -2.09 -30.57
C ASN A 41 -11.57 -2.63 -31.48
N ALA A 42 -10.63 -1.80 -31.88
CA ALA A 42 -9.49 -2.22 -32.68
C ALA A 42 -8.59 -3.21 -31.91
N THR A 43 -8.33 -2.95 -30.62
CA THR A 43 -7.56 -3.84 -29.74
C THR A 43 -8.24 -5.22 -29.61
N GLU A 44 -9.56 -5.26 -29.40
CA GLU A 44 -10.30 -6.52 -29.31
C GLU A 44 -10.28 -7.29 -30.62
N GLN A 45 -10.49 -6.61 -31.76
CA GLN A 45 -10.41 -7.23 -33.09
C GLN A 45 -9.03 -7.82 -33.37
N GLU A 46 -7.96 -7.07 -33.02
CA GLU A 46 -6.59 -7.57 -33.17
C GLU A 46 -6.37 -8.80 -32.28
N LEU A 47 -6.78 -8.74 -31.01
CA LEU A 47 -6.66 -9.83 -30.06
C LEU A 47 -7.41 -11.09 -30.58
N GLU A 48 -8.66 -10.95 -31.01
CA GLU A 48 -9.44 -12.04 -31.62
C GLU A 48 -8.78 -12.62 -32.90
N SER A 49 -8.03 -11.80 -33.64
CA SER A 49 -7.33 -12.24 -34.85
C SER A 49 -6.14 -13.16 -34.57
N ILE A 50 -5.46 -13.00 -33.40
CA ILE A 50 -4.22 -13.70 -33.05
C ILE A 50 -4.35 -14.67 -31.87
N ALA A 51 -5.43 -14.58 -31.08
CA ALA A 51 -5.63 -15.37 -29.86
C ALA A 51 -6.78 -16.36 -29.96
N ILE A 52 -6.67 -17.45 -29.23
CA ILE A 52 -7.80 -18.27 -28.77
C ILE A 52 -8.19 -17.64 -27.41
N ILE A 53 -9.46 -17.29 -27.28
CA ILE A 53 -10.01 -16.62 -26.10
C ILE A 53 -11.08 -17.50 -25.48
N ASP A 54 -10.80 -17.98 -24.27
CA ASP A 54 -11.74 -18.78 -23.47
C ASP A 54 -12.21 -17.93 -22.28
N ARG A 55 -13.43 -17.39 -22.34
CA ARG A 55 -14.00 -16.54 -21.28
C ARG A 55 -14.89 -17.32 -20.34
N LYS A 56 -14.92 -16.91 -19.07
CA LYS A 56 -15.80 -17.48 -18.03
C LYS A 56 -15.59 -19.00 -17.86
N VAL A 57 -14.34 -19.44 -17.99
CA VAL A 57 -13.95 -20.79 -17.58
C VAL A 57 -14.07 -20.90 -16.08
N MET A 58 -14.89 -21.81 -15.60
CA MET A 58 -15.13 -22.01 -14.16
C MET A 58 -14.12 -23.01 -13.61
N VAL A 59 -12.98 -22.50 -13.14
CA VAL A 59 -11.85 -23.31 -12.62
C VAL A 59 -12.20 -23.87 -11.25
N PRO A 60 -12.20 -25.20 -11.05
CA PRO A 60 -12.55 -25.81 -9.76
C PRO A 60 -11.43 -25.67 -8.74
N MET A 61 -11.80 -25.32 -7.51
CA MET A 61 -10.93 -25.37 -6.35
C MET A 61 -11.14 -26.68 -5.60
N ARG A 62 -10.21 -27.07 -4.74
CA ARG A 62 -10.23 -28.35 -3.98
C ARG A 62 -11.44 -28.53 -3.09
N ASP A 63 -12.12 -27.45 -2.71
CA ASP A 63 -13.37 -27.47 -1.92
C ASP A 63 -14.63 -27.51 -2.80
N GLY A 64 -14.49 -27.65 -4.11
CA GLY A 64 -15.58 -27.72 -5.07
C GLY A 64 -16.18 -26.37 -5.48
N LYS A 65 -15.67 -25.22 -4.96
CA LYS A 65 -16.04 -23.90 -5.49
C LYS A 65 -15.29 -23.61 -6.78
N ARG A 66 -15.89 -22.83 -7.67
CA ARG A 66 -15.31 -22.54 -8.99
C ARG A 66 -15.06 -21.05 -9.14
N MET A 67 -13.89 -20.72 -9.70
CA MET A 67 -13.46 -19.35 -9.94
C MET A 67 -13.58 -19.00 -11.40
N ALA A 68 -14.26 -17.89 -11.70
CA ALA A 68 -14.44 -17.39 -13.05
C ALA A 68 -13.11 -16.85 -13.61
N THR A 69 -12.73 -17.37 -14.77
CA THR A 69 -11.40 -17.16 -15.37
C THR A 69 -11.54 -16.86 -16.84
N ASP A 70 -10.84 -15.83 -17.31
CA ASP A 70 -10.70 -15.52 -18.74
C ASP A 70 -9.26 -15.85 -19.18
N ILE A 71 -9.11 -16.51 -20.32
CA ILE A 71 -7.84 -17.05 -20.83
C ILE A 71 -7.62 -16.54 -22.25
N TYR A 72 -6.47 -15.94 -22.48
CA TYR A 72 -6.03 -15.42 -23.78
C TYR A 72 -4.72 -16.09 -24.15
N ARG A 73 -4.69 -16.82 -25.26
CA ARG A 73 -3.49 -17.58 -25.68
C ARG A 73 -3.29 -17.53 -27.18
N PRO A 74 -2.02 -17.60 -27.69
CA PRO A 74 -1.78 -17.58 -29.12
C PRO A 74 -2.49 -18.72 -29.85
N LYS A 75 -2.87 -18.46 -31.12
CA LYS A 75 -3.64 -19.45 -31.97
C LYS A 75 -2.88 -20.69 -32.36
N ASP A 76 -1.55 -20.70 -32.30
CA ASP A 76 -0.74 -21.87 -32.67
C ASP A 76 -0.86 -22.96 -31.59
N THR A 77 -1.76 -23.92 -31.81
CA THR A 77 -2.02 -25.02 -30.88
C THR A 77 -0.94 -26.13 -30.90
N SER A 78 0.06 -26.02 -31.77
CA SER A 78 1.19 -26.97 -31.82
C SER A 78 2.22 -26.70 -30.68
N LYS A 79 2.13 -25.57 -30.02
CA LYS A 79 3.04 -25.11 -28.96
C LYS A 79 2.37 -25.08 -27.60
N LYS A 80 3.20 -25.16 -26.57
CA LYS A 80 2.82 -24.87 -25.19
C LYS A 80 3.39 -23.50 -24.78
N TYR A 81 2.60 -22.74 -24.03
CA TYR A 81 2.92 -21.35 -23.70
C TYR A 81 3.23 -21.20 -22.24
N PRO A 82 4.23 -20.36 -21.89
CA PRO A 82 4.39 -19.86 -20.54
C PRO A 82 3.20 -18.99 -20.15
N VAL A 83 2.84 -18.97 -18.87
CA VAL A 83 1.61 -18.34 -18.41
C VAL A 83 1.90 -17.16 -17.49
N ILE A 84 1.33 -16.00 -17.81
CA ILE A 84 1.19 -14.88 -16.89
C ILE A 84 -0.18 -14.97 -16.25
N PHE A 85 -0.24 -15.09 -14.94
CA PHE A 85 -1.46 -15.27 -14.16
C PHE A 85 -1.73 -14.08 -13.24
N VAL A 86 -2.93 -13.54 -13.35
CA VAL A 86 -3.49 -12.46 -12.54
C VAL A 86 -4.71 -12.99 -11.78
N ARG A 87 -4.69 -12.94 -10.47
CA ARG A 87 -5.86 -13.22 -9.62
C ARG A 87 -6.23 -11.96 -8.87
N THR A 88 -7.49 -11.54 -8.96
CA THR A 88 -7.89 -10.20 -8.55
C THR A 88 -9.30 -10.16 -7.96
N PRO A 89 -9.54 -9.32 -6.92
CA PRO A 89 -10.88 -8.99 -6.48
C PRO A 89 -11.59 -7.99 -7.39
N TYR A 90 -10.85 -7.36 -8.33
CA TYR A 90 -11.39 -6.29 -9.16
C TYR A 90 -12.10 -6.79 -10.40
N ASN A 91 -12.98 -5.92 -10.96
CA ASN A 91 -13.72 -6.21 -12.18
C ASN A 91 -12.76 -6.22 -13.40
N PHE A 92 -12.61 -7.39 -14.02
CA PHE A 92 -11.96 -7.55 -15.31
C PHE A 92 -12.91 -8.03 -16.41
N ASN A 93 -14.23 -7.88 -16.24
CA ASN A 93 -15.18 -8.28 -17.28
C ASN A 93 -14.81 -7.63 -18.61
N TYR A 94 -14.70 -8.44 -19.64
CA TYR A 94 -14.22 -7.99 -20.97
C TYR A 94 -15.15 -6.98 -21.66
N TRP A 95 -16.40 -6.83 -21.20
CA TRP A 95 -17.41 -5.97 -21.78
C TRP A 95 -17.80 -4.84 -20.84
N ASP A 96 -17.70 -3.62 -21.33
CA ASP A 96 -18.20 -2.41 -20.68
C ASP A 96 -19.65 -2.20 -21.10
N VAL A 97 -20.58 -2.64 -20.26
CA VAL A 97 -22.02 -2.59 -20.55
C VAL A 97 -22.51 -1.16 -20.72
N THR A 98 -22.01 -0.22 -19.92
CA THR A 98 -22.41 1.20 -19.96
C THR A 98 -22.07 1.85 -21.30
N ASN A 99 -20.93 1.53 -21.86
CA ASN A 99 -20.48 2.10 -23.14
C ASN A 99 -20.75 1.19 -24.34
N GLY A 100 -21.16 -0.06 -24.12
CA GLY A 100 -21.46 -1.03 -25.18
C GLY A 100 -20.24 -1.43 -26.01
N VAL A 101 -19.04 -1.47 -25.39
CA VAL A 101 -17.75 -1.76 -26.05
C VAL A 101 -16.91 -2.70 -25.19
N PRO A 102 -15.87 -3.35 -25.75
CA PRO A 102 -14.88 -4.07 -24.94
C PRO A 102 -14.20 -3.15 -23.94
N ARG A 103 -13.69 -3.70 -22.83
CA ARG A 103 -12.74 -2.96 -21.98
C ARG A 103 -11.40 -2.77 -22.71
N ASP A 104 -10.46 -2.06 -22.12
CA ASP A 104 -9.10 -1.98 -22.64
C ASP A 104 -8.41 -3.36 -22.44
N MET A 105 -8.08 -4.02 -23.55
CA MET A 105 -7.46 -5.35 -23.62
C MET A 105 -6.00 -5.25 -24.08
N SER A 106 -5.37 -4.12 -23.93
CA SER A 106 -4.00 -3.89 -24.40
C SER A 106 -2.97 -4.76 -23.70
N THR A 107 -3.16 -5.06 -22.42
CA THR A 107 -2.25 -5.95 -21.65
C THR A 107 -2.31 -7.39 -22.14
N GLU A 108 -3.51 -7.90 -22.38
CA GLU A 108 -3.74 -9.26 -22.92
C GLU A 108 -3.17 -9.39 -24.33
N LEU A 109 -3.42 -8.39 -25.16
CA LEU A 109 -2.89 -8.31 -26.52
C LEU A 109 -1.35 -8.34 -26.54
N ASP A 110 -0.72 -7.54 -25.67
CA ASP A 110 0.74 -7.47 -25.54
C ASP A 110 1.33 -8.81 -25.07
N ALA A 111 0.73 -9.44 -24.06
CA ALA A 111 1.15 -10.73 -23.57
C ALA A 111 1.06 -11.81 -24.65
N VAL A 112 -0.04 -11.89 -25.39
CA VAL A 112 -0.24 -12.84 -26.48
C VAL A 112 0.76 -12.60 -27.64
N LYS A 113 0.99 -11.35 -28.04
CA LYS A 113 2.00 -10.99 -29.05
C LYS A 113 3.40 -11.44 -28.65
N ARG A 114 3.71 -11.41 -27.37
CA ARG A 114 5.01 -11.86 -26.82
C ARG A 114 5.07 -13.38 -26.60
N GLY A 115 4.02 -14.13 -26.96
CA GLY A 115 3.98 -15.58 -26.88
C GLY A 115 3.67 -16.12 -25.48
N TYR A 116 2.95 -15.38 -24.67
CA TYR A 116 2.39 -15.84 -23.40
C TYR A 116 0.93 -16.25 -23.55
N ALA A 117 0.50 -17.19 -22.73
CA ALA A 117 -0.89 -17.26 -22.33
C ALA A 117 -1.10 -16.30 -21.15
N TYR A 118 -2.13 -15.48 -21.23
CA TYR A 118 -2.52 -14.56 -20.17
C TYR A 118 -3.81 -15.03 -19.53
N VAL A 119 -3.83 -15.19 -18.22
CA VAL A 119 -4.93 -15.76 -17.46
C VAL A 119 -5.35 -14.79 -16.37
N GLU A 120 -6.61 -14.36 -16.40
CA GLU A 120 -7.20 -13.53 -15.35
C GLU A 120 -8.29 -14.29 -14.61
N MET A 121 -8.26 -14.27 -13.28
CA MET A 121 -9.22 -14.98 -12.43
C MET A 121 -9.78 -14.02 -11.39
N ASN A 122 -11.11 -13.98 -11.22
CA ASN A 122 -11.71 -13.34 -10.07
C ASN A 122 -11.54 -14.18 -8.81
N GLU A 123 -11.24 -13.51 -7.73
CA GLU A 123 -11.16 -14.13 -6.41
C GLU A 123 -12.51 -14.70 -5.97
N ARG A 124 -12.43 -15.63 -5.03
CA ARG A 124 -13.58 -16.23 -4.37
C ARG A 124 -14.57 -15.17 -3.89
N GLY A 125 -15.82 -15.35 -4.28
CA GLY A 125 -16.88 -14.45 -3.85
C GLY A 125 -16.95 -13.11 -4.59
N HIS A 126 -16.17 -12.91 -5.65
CA HIS A 126 -16.23 -11.74 -6.51
C HIS A 126 -16.86 -12.07 -7.87
N PHE A 127 -17.70 -11.17 -8.36
CA PHE A 127 -18.37 -11.21 -9.67
C PHE A 127 -18.94 -12.59 -10.00
N PHE A 128 -18.41 -13.29 -11.01
CA PHE A 128 -18.87 -14.62 -11.43
C PHE A 128 -18.25 -15.77 -10.62
N SER A 129 -17.28 -15.51 -9.76
CA SER A 129 -16.66 -16.53 -8.90
C SER A 129 -17.58 -16.95 -7.76
N GLU A 130 -17.59 -18.23 -7.47
CA GLU A 130 -18.40 -18.83 -6.40
C GLU A 130 -17.76 -18.61 -5.02
N GLY A 131 -18.50 -18.99 -3.97
CA GLY A 131 -18.06 -18.92 -2.59
C GLY A 131 -18.34 -17.58 -1.94
N ASN A 132 -17.74 -17.35 -0.79
CA ASN A 132 -17.88 -16.13 -0.02
C ASN A 132 -16.54 -15.38 0.01
N TYR A 133 -16.62 -14.07 -0.12
CA TYR A 133 -15.48 -13.19 0.01
C TYR A 133 -15.02 -13.07 1.46
N ASP A 134 -13.72 -13.10 1.66
CA ASP A 134 -13.06 -12.78 2.92
C ASP A 134 -11.97 -11.73 2.63
N ILE A 135 -12.16 -10.52 3.13
CA ILE A 135 -11.39 -9.33 2.75
C ILE A 135 -9.88 -9.44 2.99
N LEU A 136 -9.47 -10.17 4.01
CA LEU A 136 -8.05 -10.37 4.35
C LEU A 136 -7.67 -11.84 4.43
N GLY A 137 -8.50 -12.70 3.83
CA GLY A 137 -8.33 -14.11 4.03
C GLY A 137 -8.86 -15.01 2.93
N PRO A 138 -8.81 -14.67 1.61
CA PRO A 138 -9.11 -15.68 0.62
C PRO A 138 -8.14 -16.85 0.82
N PRO A 139 -8.64 -18.12 0.84
CA PRO A 139 -7.78 -19.25 1.14
C PRO A 139 -6.56 -19.30 0.23
N LEU A 140 -5.36 -19.48 0.78
CA LEU A 140 -4.13 -19.65 0.00
C LEU A 140 -4.24 -20.80 -1.01
N SER A 141 -5.04 -21.82 -0.65
CA SER A 141 -5.36 -22.95 -1.53
C SER A 141 -5.94 -22.53 -2.88
N ASP A 142 -6.69 -21.44 -2.96
CA ASP A 142 -7.29 -21.00 -4.23
C ASP A 142 -6.23 -20.61 -5.25
N GLY A 143 -5.18 -19.90 -4.82
CA GLY A 143 -4.06 -19.57 -5.71
C GLY A 143 -3.22 -20.78 -6.10
N ASP A 144 -3.02 -21.71 -5.16
CA ASP A 144 -2.31 -22.97 -5.39
C ASP A 144 -3.06 -23.89 -6.37
N ASP A 145 -4.38 -24.05 -6.17
CA ASP A 145 -5.24 -24.83 -7.05
C ASP A 145 -5.30 -24.23 -8.47
N ALA A 146 -5.41 -22.91 -8.57
CA ALA A 146 -5.42 -22.21 -9.85
C ALA A 146 -4.11 -22.42 -10.62
N ILE A 147 -2.96 -22.25 -9.97
CA ILE A 147 -1.65 -22.48 -10.59
C ILE A 147 -1.50 -23.93 -11.03
N SER A 148 -1.93 -24.89 -10.21
CA SER A 148 -1.89 -26.31 -10.55
C SER A 148 -2.79 -26.64 -11.74
N TRP A 149 -4.03 -26.13 -11.73
CA TRP A 149 -4.95 -26.31 -12.86
C TRP A 149 -4.38 -25.71 -14.16
N ILE A 150 -3.82 -24.50 -14.11
CA ILE A 150 -3.17 -23.87 -15.27
C ILE A 150 -2.01 -24.72 -15.80
N ALA A 151 -1.20 -25.27 -14.92
CA ALA A 151 -0.05 -26.09 -15.30
C ALA A 151 -0.44 -27.40 -16.01
N GLU A 152 -1.60 -27.96 -15.67
CA GLU A 152 -2.14 -29.21 -16.24
C GLU A 152 -2.80 -29.00 -17.62
N GLN A 153 -3.04 -27.77 -18.05
CA GLN A 153 -3.67 -27.52 -19.34
C GLN A 153 -2.76 -27.91 -20.50
N GLY A 154 -3.34 -28.53 -21.55
CA GLY A 154 -2.60 -28.98 -22.72
C GLY A 154 -1.82 -27.91 -23.47
N TRP A 155 -2.24 -26.66 -23.35
CA TRP A 155 -1.61 -25.48 -23.95
C TRP A 155 -0.54 -24.82 -23.04
N SER A 156 -0.43 -25.19 -21.78
CA SER A 156 0.53 -24.66 -20.83
C SER A 156 1.87 -25.39 -20.88
N ASN A 157 2.97 -24.65 -20.77
CA ASN A 157 4.29 -25.22 -20.57
C ASN A 157 4.60 -25.58 -19.09
N ALA A 158 3.59 -25.48 -18.23
CA ALA A 158 3.63 -25.71 -16.78
C ALA A 158 4.55 -24.75 -16.02
N LYS A 159 4.83 -23.57 -16.58
CA LYS A 159 5.52 -22.48 -15.87
C LYS A 159 4.58 -21.28 -15.74
N VAL A 160 4.24 -20.91 -14.52
CA VAL A 160 3.31 -19.83 -14.21
C VAL A 160 4.07 -18.72 -13.50
N GLY A 161 3.98 -17.51 -14.03
CA GLY A 161 4.41 -16.27 -13.38
C GLY A 161 3.20 -15.47 -12.95
N THR A 162 3.30 -14.76 -11.84
CA THR A 162 2.22 -13.92 -11.33
C THR A 162 2.62 -12.46 -11.32
N ILE A 163 1.66 -11.57 -11.53
CA ILE A 163 1.83 -10.13 -11.49
C ILE A 163 0.56 -9.47 -10.96
N GLY A 164 0.71 -8.35 -10.31
CA GLY A 164 -0.41 -7.52 -9.88
C GLY A 164 0.00 -6.51 -8.82
N CYS A 165 -0.82 -5.47 -8.70
CA CYS A 165 -0.65 -4.41 -7.71
C CYS A 165 -1.76 -4.45 -6.67
N SER A 166 -1.43 -4.04 -5.42
CA SER A 166 -2.39 -3.97 -4.33
C SER A 166 -3.03 -5.33 -4.05
N SER A 167 -4.35 -5.41 -3.90
CA SER A 167 -5.05 -6.67 -3.64
C SER A 167 -4.86 -7.74 -4.71
N THR A 168 -4.55 -7.38 -5.94
CA THR A 168 -4.16 -8.33 -7.00
C THR A 168 -2.81 -9.03 -6.69
N ALA A 169 -1.99 -8.46 -5.80
CA ALA A 169 -0.69 -9.01 -5.40
C ALA A 169 -0.70 -9.70 -4.03
N GLU A 170 -1.68 -9.42 -3.17
CA GLU A 170 -1.69 -9.79 -1.75
C GLU A 170 -1.50 -11.29 -1.49
N TRP A 171 -2.05 -12.12 -2.34
CA TRP A 171 -2.01 -13.57 -2.23
C TRP A 171 -0.67 -14.19 -2.67
N GLN A 172 0.15 -13.47 -3.45
CA GLN A 172 1.33 -14.02 -4.12
C GLN A 172 2.35 -14.60 -3.13
N LEU A 173 2.71 -13.86 -2.09
CA LEU A 173 3.68 -14.31 -1.09
C LEU A 173 3.20 -15.53 -0.31
N GLY A 174 1.93 -15.52 0.09
CA GLY A 174 1.33 -16.64 0.80
C GLY A 174 1.37 -17.92 -0.01
N VAL A 175 0.95 -17.86 -1.29
CA VAL A 175 0.99 -19.00 -2.20
C VAL A 175 2.43 -19.41 -2.53
N ALA A 176 3.36 -18.46 -2.66
CA ALA A 176 4.77 -18.75 -2.89
C ALA A 176 5.43 -19.57 -1.76
N SER A 177 4.79 -19.62 -0.59
CA SER A 177 5.24 -20.42 0.55
C SER A 177 4.72 -21.87 0.54
N LEU A 178 3.78 -22.20 -0.35
CA LEU A 178 3.18 -23.55 -0.41
C LEU A 178 4.03 -24.54 -1.21
N GLY A 179 5.01 -24.07 -1.96
CA GLY A 179 5.95 -24.93 -2.69
C GLY A 179 5.38 -25.52 -4.00
N ASN A 180 4.41 -24.85 -4.63
CA ASN A 180 3.89 -25.26 -5.95
C ASN A 180 5.00 -25.21 -6.99
N LYS A 181 5.27 -26.34 -7.64
CA LYS A 181 6.38 -26.50 -8.60
C LYS A 181 6.18 -25.72 -9.90
N ALA A 182 4.93 -25.44 -10.27
CA ALA A 182 4.62 -24.66 -11.46
C ALA A 182 4.74 -23.14 -11.22
N TYR A 183 4.78 -22.69 -9.95
CA TYR A 183 4.93 -21.29 -9.61
C TYR A 183 6.39 -20.86 -9.80
N ALA A 184 6.71 -20.33 -10.98
CA ALA A 184 8.10 -20.12 -11.41
C ALA A 184 8.66 -18.73 -11.09
N ALA A 185 7.82 -17.69 -11.04
CA ALA A 185 8.25 -16.31 -10.75
C ALA A 185 7.07 -15.45 -10.27
N MET A 186 7.35 -14.42 -9.46
CA MET A 186 6.33 -13.47 -9.03
C MET A 186 6.79 -12.02 -9.23
N ILE A 187 5.80 -11.14 -9.49
CA ILE A 187 5.98 -9.69 -9.48
C ILE A 187 4.92 -9.09 -8.54
N PRO A 188 5.18 -9.06 -7.22
CA PRO A 188 4.30 -8.43 -6.26
C PRO A 188 4.52 -6.91 -6.26
N GLU A 189 3.48 -6.16 -6.56
CA GLU A 189 3.54 -4.71 -6.70
C GLU A 189 2.73 -4.04 -5.60
N SER A 190 3.35 -3.26 -4.72
CA SER A 190 2.66 -2.52 -3.64
C SER A 190 1.62 -3.39 -2.90
N PHE A 191 2.02 -4.58 -2.49
CA PHE A 191 1.13 -5.67 -2.03
C PHE A 191 0.74 -5.60 -0.55
N GLY A 192 0.64 -4.43 -0.01
CA GLY A 192 0.54 -4.12 1.40
C GLY A 192 -0.40 -4.96 2.25
N ALA A 193 -1.62 -5.19 1.78
CA ALA A 193 -2.60 -5.93 2.55
C ALA A 193 -2.32 -7.45 2.61
N GLY A 194 -1.40 -7.97 1.79
CA GLY A 194 -0.97 -9.38 1.85
C GLY A 194 -0.05 -9.73 3.03
N VAL A 195 0.50 -8.72 3.74
CA VAL A 195 1.40 -8.97 4.88
C VAL A 195 0.61 -8.91 6.18
N GLY A 196 0.59 -10.03 6.90
CA GLY A 196 0.04 -10.08 8.26
C GLY A 196 1.05 -9.57 9.28
N ARG A 197 2.20 -10.25 9.38
CA ARG A 197 3.28 -9.89 10.30
C ARG A 197 4.64 -10.09 9.64
N VAL A 198 5.55 -9.13 9.85
CA VAL A 198 6.97 -9.28 9.56
C VAL A 198 7.81 -8.41 10.50
N GLY A 199 8.67 -9.04 11.30
CA GLY A 199 9.48 -8.33 12.29
C GLY A 199 8.64 -7.45 13.22
N PRO A 200 8.91 -6.13 13.30
CA PRO A 200 8.16 -5.22 14.16
C PRO A 200 6.76 -4.85 13.63
N TYR A 201 6.43 -5.22 12.40
CA TYR A 201 5.16 -4.87 11.77
C TYR A 201 4.10 -5.95 12.01
N PHE A 202 3.04 -5.59 12.74
CA PHE A 202 1.82 -6.37 12.93
C PHE A 202 0.67 -5.65 12.21
N GLU A 203 0.78 -5.60 10.88
CA GLU A 203 -0.11 -4.80 10.03
C GLU A 203 -1.44 -5.49 9.75
N GLN A 204 -1.46 -6.82 9.80
CA GLN A 204 -2.63 -7.65 9.54
C GLN A 204 -3.39 -7.20 8.29
N GLY A 205 -2.65 -7.15 7.18
CA GLY A 205 -3.22 -6.74 5.90
C GLY A 205 -3.51 -5.25 5.77
N ASN A 206 -2.67 -4.38 6.32
CA ASN A 206 -2.87 -2.93 6.40
C ASN A 206 -4.06 -2.51 7.27
N TRP A 207 -4.60 -3.41 8.10
CA TRP A 207 -5.66 -3.02 9.03
C TRP A 207 -5.13 -2.25 10.23
N TYR A 208 -3.93 -2.57 10.67
CA TYR A 208 -3.26 -1.88 11.78
C TYR A 208 -1.97 -1.19 11.37
N ARG A 209 -1.61 -0.15 12.11
CA ARG A 209 -0.27 0.41 12.25
C ARG A 209 -0.07 0.75 13.72
N GLY A 210 0.99 0.21 14.35
CA GLY A 210 1.26 0.50 15.76
C GLY A 210 0.11 0.14 16.71
N GLY A 211 -0.81 -0.76 16.33
CA GLY A 211 -2.02 -1.10 17.07
C GLY A 211 -3.21 -0.15 16.87
N ALA A 212 -3.05 0.94 16.13
CA ALA A 212 -4.14 1.80 15.68
C ALA A 212 -4.73 1.28 14.35
N VAL A 213 -6.03 1.44 14.14
CA VAL A 213 -6.71 1.04 12.90
C VAL A 213 -6.40 2.05 11.80
N GLN A 214 -6.07 1.57 10.61
CA GLN A 214 -5.87 2.39 9.42
C GLN A 214 -7.23 2.70 8.76
N MET A 215 -7.85 3.80 9.16
CA MET A 215 -9.25 4.16 8.84
C MET A 215 -9.53 4.34 7.36
N LEU A 216 -8.54 4.77 6.56
CA LEU A 216 -8.74 4.97 5.12
C LEU A 216 -9.06 3.67 4.39
N PHE A 217 -8.69 2.53 4.97
CA PHE A 217 -9.02 1.21 4.44
C PHE A 217 -10.55 0.95 4.38
N ILE A 218 -11.33 1.61 5.23
CA ILE A 218 -12.80 1.52 5.26
C ILE A 218 -13.40 1.99 3.93
N THR A 219 -12.81 2.98 3.27
CA THR A 219 -13.29 3.47 1.98
C THR A 219 -13.16 2.43 0.87
N TRP A 220 -12.08 1.66 0.89
CA TRP A 220 -11.87 0.52 0.00
C TRP A 220 -12.85 -0.62 0.30
N ILE A 221 -13.01 -0.95 1.60
CA ILE A 221 -13.97 -1.96 2.05
C ILE A 221 -15.38 -1.67 1.56
N TYR A 222 -15.82 -0.41 1.62
CA TYR A 222 -17.14 0.00 1.13
C TYR A 222 -17.34 -0.41 -0.34
N GLY A 223 -16.36 -0.19 -1.20
CA GLY A 223 -16.41 -0.60 -2.59
C GLY A 223 -16.42 -2.12 -2.75
N GLU A 224 -15.46 -2.80 -2.13
CA GLU A 224 -15.25 -4.24 -2.34
C GLU A 224 -16.35 -5.11 -1.75
N GLN A 225 -16.91 -4.74 -0.60
CA GLN A 225 -18.01 -5.46 0.04
C GLN A 225 -19.35 -5.34 -0.71
N ASN A 226 -19.51 -4.29 -1.50
CA ASN A 226 -20.78 -3.96 -2.15
C ASN A 226 -20.72 -4.18 -3.68
N GLN A 227 -19.80 -4.98 -4.17
CA GLN A 227 -19.72 -5.35 -5.58
C GLN A 227 -20.94 -6.15 -6.04
N VAL A 228 -21.32 -5.94 -7.31
CA VAL A 228 -22.36 -6.73 -7.96
C VAL A 228 -21.89 -8.18 -8.13
N ARG A 229 -22.71 -9.12 -7.68
CA ARG A 229 -22.43 -10.55 -7.75
C ARG A 229 -23.61 -11.27 -8.42
N PRO A 230 -23.54 -11.47 -9.75
CA PRO A 230 -24.56 -12.28 -10.41
C PRO A 230 -24.43 -13.73 -9.92
N MET A 231 -25.56 -14.31 -9.55
CA MET A 231 -25.63 -15.71 -9.08
C MET A 231 -26.32 -16.57 -10.13
N PHE A 232 -25.65 -17.62 -10.57
CA PHE A 232 -26.17 -18.55 -11.57
C PHE A 232 -26.30 -19.95 -10.98
N PRO A 233 -27.23 -20.77 -11.50
CA PRO A 233 -27.27 -22.20 -11.18
C PRO A 233 -25.92 -22.89 -11.44
N PRO A 234 -25.53 -23.87 -10.62
CA PRO A 234 -24.22 -24.54 -10.75
C PRO A 234 -23.92 -25.16 -12.11
N ASN A 235 -24.98 -25.51 -12.87
CA ASN A 235 -24.89 -26.12 -14.19
C ASN A 235 -25.07 -25.13 -15.35
N THR A 236 -25.01 -23.82 -15.08
CA THR A 236 -25.06 -22.80 -16.14
C THR A 236 -23.87 -23.02 -17.10
N SER A 237 -24.17 -23.06 -18.40
CA SER A 237 -23.16 -23.27 -19.42
C SER A 237 -22.18 -22.08 -19.50
N GLN A 238 -20.96 -22.35 -19.99
CA GLN A 238 -19.98 -21.29 -20.23
C GLN A 238 -20.52 -20.27 -21.26
N GLU A 239 -21.21 -20.75 -22.30
CA GLU A 239 -21.83 -19.88 -23.31
C GLU A 239 -22.85 -18.93 -22.69
N ASP A 240 -23.70 -19.44 -21.78
CA ASP A 240 -24.67 -18.60 -21.06
C ASP A 240 -23.96 -17.57 -20.16
N LEU A 241 -22.90 -17.97 -19.43
CA LEU A 241 -22.12 -17.05 -18.61
C LEU A 241 -21.48 -15.93 -19.44
N ILE A 242 -20.95 -16.25 -20.64
CA ILE A 242 -20.39 -15.26 -21.57
C ILE A 242 -21.49 -14.30 -22.05
N ARG A 243 -22.65 -14.83 -22.44
CA ARG A 243 -23.79 -14.00 -22.87
C ARG A 243 -24.23 -13.06 -21.75
N GLU A 244 -24.42 -13.60 -20.56
CA GLU A 244 -24.85 -12.81 -19.39
C GLU A 244 -23.82 -11.77 -18.96
N SER A 245 -22.53 -12.02 -19.17
CA SER A 245 -21.46 -11.04 -18.87
C SER A 245 -21.54 -9.77 -19.73
N LYS A 246 -22.30 -9.79 -20.83
CA LYS A 246 -22.65 -8.59 -21.64
C LYS A 246 -23.93 -7.90 -21.18
N ALA A 247 -24.77 -8.57 -20.41
CA ALA A 247 -26.06 -8.06 -19.96
C ALA A 247 -25.98 -7.41 -18.56
N PHE A 248 -25.13 -7.95 -17.67
CA PHE A 248 -24.96 -7.40 -16.34
C PHE A 248 -23.94 -6.28 -16.32
N ASP A 249 -24.38 -5.11 -15.88
CA ASP A 249 -23.45 -4.03 -15.53
C ASP A 249 -22.78 -4.35 -14.19
N LEU A 250 -21.50 -4.72 -14.25
CA LEU A 250 -20.69 -5.05 -13.09
C LEU A 250 -19.94 -3.82 -12.53
N ALA A 251 -20.18 -2.63 -13.10
CA ALA A 251 -19.61 -1.40 -12.54
C ALA A 251 -20.24 -1.12 -11.16
N GLN A 252 -19.47 -0.50 -10.30
CA GLN A 252 -19.97 -0.08 -8.99
C GLN A 252 -20.89 1.14 -9.16
N HIS A 253 -22.15 1.00 -8.81
CA HIS A 253 -23.15 2.08 -8.79
C HIS A 253 -23.48 2.50 -7.37
N LEU A 254 -22.47 2.58 -6.51
CA LEU A 254 -22.66 2.99 -5.14
C LEU A 254 -22.90 4.51 -5.05
N PRO A 255 -23.74 4.97 -4.10
CA PRO A 255 -23.88 6.38 -3.83
C PRO A 255 -22.54 7.03 -3.49
N PRO A 256 -22.29 8.26 -3.96
CA PRO A 256 -21.09 8.99 -3.58
C PRO A 256 -21.13 9.29 -2.06
N VAL A 257 -20.02 9.07 -1.37
CA VAL A 257 -19.87 9.32 0.06
C VAL A 257 -18.87 10.45 0.27
N ASP A 258 -19.22 11.41 1.13
CA ASP A 258 -18.27 12.36 1.70
C ASP A 258 -17.46 11.65 2.80
N TRP A 259 -16.36 11.02 2.39
CA TRP A 259 -15.54 10.24 3.31
C TRP A 259 -14.84 11.09 4.37
N GLY A 260 -14.53 12.35 4.08
CA GLY A 260 -13.99 13.28 5.08
C GLY A 260 -14.92 13.44 6.28
N LYS A 261 -16.24 13.47 6.03
CA LYS A 261 -17.26 13.52 7.07
C LYS A 261 -17.60 12.13 7.61
N ALA A 262 -17.76 11.14 6.74
CA ALA A 262 -18.23 9.80 7.12
C ALA A 262 -17.29 9.11 8.09
N LEU A 263 -15.99 9.20 7.87
CA LEU A 263 -14.98 8.61 8.76
C LEU A 263 -14.97 9.23 10.17
N SER A 264 -15.58 10.42 10.33
CA SER A 264 -15.72 11.07 11.66
C SER A 264 -16.89 10.53 12.48
N HIS A 265 -17.73 9.64 11.91
CA HIS A 265 -18.87 9.04 12.62
C HIS A 265 -18.41 8.23 13.84
N LEU A 266 -19.20 8.29 14.90
CA LEU A 266 -19.03 7.50 16.13
C LEU A 266 -20.34 6.80 16.51
N PRO A 267 -20.28 5.57 17.01
CA PRO A 267 -19.09 4.74 17.15
C PRO A 267 -18.54 4.32 15.78
N GLU A 268 -17.24 4.05 15.70
CA GLU A 268 -16.56 3.69 14.44
C GLU A 268 -17.15 2.43 13.79
N MET A 269 -17.60 1.47 14.59
CA MET A 269 -18.23 0.25 14.10
C MET A 269 -19.48 0.50 13.26
N ASP A 270 -20.08 1.66 13.35
CA ASP A 270 -21.30 2.04 12.61
C ASP A 270 -21.05 2.93 11.39
N ILE A 271 -19.78 3.23 11.04
CA ILE A 271 -19.44 4.12 9.91
C ILE A 271 -20.12 3.67 8.61
N LEU A 272 -20.07 2.38 8.26
CA LEU A 272 -20.70 1.89 7.03
C LEU A 272 -22.22 1.91 7.08
N LYS A 273 -22.82 1.71 8.25
CA LYS A 273 -24.27 1.91 8.43
C LYS A 273 -24.67 3.38 8.28
N ALA A 274 -23.86 4.29 8.79
CA ALA A 274 -24.14 5.73 8.73
C ALA A 274 -24.11 6.29 7.30
N VAL A 275 -23.52 5.57 6.35
CA VAL A 275 -23.54 5.92 4.92
C VAL A 275 -24.46 5.02 4.10
N ASP A 276 -25.40 4.33 4.75
CA ASP A 276 -26.36 3.42 4.12
C ASP A 276 -25.70 2.36 3.21
N ALA A 277 -24.54 1.87 3.61
CA ALA A 277 -23.86 0.79 2.89
C ALA A 277 -24.77 -0.45 2.82
N PRO A 278 -24.95 -1.08 1.64
CA PRO A 278 -25.75 -2.29 1.50
C PRO A 278 -25.32 -3.43 2.41
N ARG A 279 -24.02 -3.47 2.74
CA ARG A 279 -23.44 -4.38 3.72
C ARG A 279 -22.50 -3.63 4.64
N GLY A 280 -22.67 -3.82 5.95
CA GLY A 280 -21.81 -3.21 6.94
C GLY A 280 -20.76 -4.22 7.42
N ILE A 281 -19.50 -4.05 7.06
CA ILE A 281 -18.43 -4.99 7.45
C ILE A 281 -18.18 -5.00 8.96
N PHE A 282 -18.40 -3.87 9.63
CA PHE A 282 -18.11 -3.77 11.06
C PHE A 282 -19.21 -4.36 11.93
N ALA A 283 -20.43 -4.43 11.41
CA ALA A 283 -21.58 -5.02 12.11
C ALA A 283 -21.76 -6.52 11.81
N ASP A 284 -21.17 -7.01 10.73
CA ASP A 284 -21.29 -8.40 10.30
C ASP A 284 -20.12 -9.22 10.85
N LYS A 285 -20.38 -10.50 11.12
CA LYS A 285 -19.31 -11.44 11.48
C LYS A 285 -18.52 -11.87 10.26
N MET A 286 -17.87 -10.90 9.65
CA MET A 286 -16.98 -11.06 8.50
C MET A 286 -15.53 -10.84 8.96
N PRO A 287 -14.55 -11.41 8.29
CA PRO A 287 -14.65 -12.40 7.21
C PRO A 287 -15.18 -13.77 7.67
N VAL A 288 -15.86 -14.46 6.77
CA VAL A 288 -16.51 -15.75 7.08
C VAL A 288 -15.48 -16.83 7.44
N ALA A 289 -14.37 -16.89 6.68
CA ALA A 289 -13.35 -17.92 6.87
C ALA A 289 -12.57 -17.77 8.19
N THR A 290 -12.38 -16.54 8.67
CA THR A 290 -11.66 -16.24 9.90
C THR A 290 -12.57 -16.10 11.13
N GLY A 291 -13.89 -16.07 10.93
CA GLY A 291 -14.90 -16.25 11.97
C GLY A 291 -15.00 -15.12 12.98
N GLY A 292 -15.28 -13.90 12.55
CA GLY A 292 -15.57 -12.81 13.47
C GLY A 292 -15.50 -11.42 12.81
N ALA A 293 -16.09 -10.42 13.45
CA ALA A 293 -16.02 -9.05 12.98
C ALA A 293 -14.59 -8.52 13.03
N MET A 294 -14.13 -7.96 11.92
CA MET A 294 -12.75 -7.49 11.77
C MET A 294 -12.42 -6.37 12.75
N ILE A 295 -13.37 -5.46 12.99
CA ILE A 295 -13.19 -4.32 13.89
C ILE A 295 -12.97 -4.74 15.35
N GLU A 296 -13.46 -5.92 15.75
CA GLU A 296 -13.35 -6.41 17.13
C GLU A 296 -12.00 -7.08 17.42
N ARG A 297 -11.20 -7.36 16.41
CA ARG A 297 -9.93 -8.07 16.56
C ARG A 297 -8.87 -7.16 17.17
N THR A 298 -7.96 -7.76 17.91
CA THR A 298 -6.70 -7.12 18.31
C THR A 298 -5.61 -7.44 17.30
N PRO A 299 -4.47 -6.72 17.29
CA PRO A 299 -3.39 -6.97 16.35
C PRO A 299 -2.85 -8.41 16.36
N ASN A 300 -2.96 -9.13 17.48
CA ASN A 300 -2.52 -10.51 17.60
C ASN A 300 -3.67 -11.54 17.71
N ASP A 301 -4.85 -11.20 17.25
CA ASP A 301 -5.98 -12.15 17.26
C ASP A 301 -5.63 -13.38 16.41
N PRO A 302 -5.85 -14.62 16.93
CA PRO A 302 -5.59 -15.85 16.17
C PRO A 302 -6.33 -15.95 14.84
N ALA A 303 -7.40 -15.21 14.64
CA ALA A 303 -8.15 -15.17 13.38
C ALA A 303 -7.29 -14.68 12.20
N TRP A 304 -6.35 -13.78 12.43
CA TRP A 304 -5.44 -13.27 11.40
C TRP A 304 -4.54 -14.36 10.78
N TYR A 305 -4.27 -15.44 11.52
CA TYR A 305 -3.40 -16.53 11.09
C TYR A 305 -4.14 -17.66 10.37
N ARG A 306 -5.46 -17.55 10.21
CA ARG A 306 -6.30 -18.55 9.54
C ARG A 306 -6.69 -18.16 8.11
N GLY A 307 -6.42 -16.93 7.73
CA GLY A 307 -6.73 -16.40 6.40
C GLY A 307 -5.57 -16.52 5.39
N GLY A 308 -5.64 -15.72 4.35
CA GLY A 308 -4.68 -15.70 3.24
C GLY A 308 -3.44 -14.82 3.44
N LEU A 309 -3.29 -14.19 4.61
CA LEU A 309 -2.15 -13.32 4.88
C LEU A 309 -0.84 -14.11 4.99
N TRP A 310 0.21 -13.55 4.42
CA TRP A 310 1.56 -14.04 4.64
C TRP A 310 2.13 -13.54 5.97
N HIS A 311 2.80 -14.42 6.71
CA HIS A 311 3.49 -14.14 7.97
C HIS A 311 4.94 -14.58 7.92
N ASP A 312 5.81 -13.99 8.73
CA ASP A 312 7.25 -14.25 8.75
C ASP A 312 7.66 -15.65 9.28
N ASN A 313 6.72 -16.52 9.57
CA ASN A 313 6.93 -17.96 9.78
C ASN A 313 6.72 -18.80 8.50
N MET A 314 6.34 -18.18 7.38
CA MET A 314 6.10 -18.83 6.09
C MET A 314 7.28 -18.60 5.15
N LYS A 315 7.87 -19.69 4.62
CA LYS A 315 9.06 -19.61 3.76
C LYS A 315 8.66 -19.46 2.30
N VAL A 316 9.02 -18.36 1.69
CA VAL A 316 8.83 -18.12 0.25
C VAL A 316 9.90 -18.89 -0.55
N ASN A 317 9.46 -19.61 -1.61
CA ASN A 317 10.33 -20.42 -2.46
C ASN A 317 10.23 -20.04 -3.96
N VAL A 318 9.82 -18.81 -4.27
CA VAL A 318 9.63 -18.30 -5.63
C VAL A 318 10.50 -17.07 -5.84
N PRO A 319 11.22 -16.95 -6.96
CA PRO A 319 11.93 -15.72 -7.36
C PRO A 319 10.97 -14.53 -7.45
N GLY A 320 11.41 -13.36 -6.99
CA GLY A 320 10.56 -12.18 -6.88
C GLY A 320 11.16 -10.89 -7.43
N LEU A 321 10.39 -10.19 -8.24
CA LEU A 321 10.66 -8.82 -8.70
C LEU A 321 9.63 -7.89 -8.07
N TRP A 322 10.03 -7.12 -7.06
CA TRP A 322 9.13 -6.37 -6.20
C TRP A 322 9.07 -4.91 -6.62
N PHE A 323 7.87 -4.41 -6.96
CA PHE A 323 7.68 -2.98 -7.23
C PHE A 323 7.01 -2.31 -6.04
N MET A 324 7.61 -1.24 -5.55
CA MET A 324 7.18 -0.48 -4.38
C MET A 324 7.24 1.01 -4.65
N THR A 325 6.60 1.79 -3.78
CA THR A 325 6.61 3.25 -3.88
C THR A 325 6.78 3.89 -2.51
N TRP A 326 7.49 5.04 -2.43
CA TRP A 326 7.78 5.67 -1.14
C TRP A 326 6.54 6.19 -0.42
N TYR A 327 5.56 6.70 -1.16
CA TYR A 327 4.30 7.19 -0.57
C TYR A 327 3.20 6.12 -0.60
N ASP A 328 3.58 4.87 -0.36
CA ASP A 328 2.67 3.74 -0.19
C ASP A 328 2.43 3.45 1.29
N VAL A 329 1.19 3.14 1.63
CA VAL A 329 0.79 2.77 2.99
C VAL A 329 1.61 1.62 3.56
N SER A 330 2.14 0.75 2.71
CA SER A 330 2.80 -0.51 3.09
C SER A 330 4.29 -0.59 2.76
N VAL A 331 4.93 0.49 2.34
CA VAL A 331 6.35 0.45 1.93
C VAL A 331 7.27 -0.16 3.00
N GLY A 332 7.08 0.18 4.27
CA GLY A 332 7.85 -0.37 5.38
C GLY A 332 7.72 -1.89 5.53
N PRO A 333 6.49 -2.43 5.70
CA PRO A 333 6.26 -3.89 5.74
C PRO A 333 6.72 -4.61 4.48
N ASN A 334 6.56 -4.02 3.29
CA ASN A 334 6.98 -4.62 2.03
C ASN A 334 8.51 -4.76 1.94
N LEU A 335 9.26 -3.73 2.33
CA LEU A 335 10.73 -3.79 2.39
C LEU A 335 11.22 -4.75 3.48
N ALA A 336 10.53 -4.80 4.61
CA ALA A 336 10.82 -5.79 5.66
C ALA A 336 10.59 -7.22 5.15
N ALA A 337 9.49 -7.47 4.43
CA ALA A 337 9.21 -8.77 3.81
C ALA A 337 10.25 -9.13 2.74
N TYR A 338 10.61 -8.20 1.86
CA TYR A 338 11.66 -8.37 0.87
C TYR A 338 12.99 -8.81 1.53
N ASN A 339 13.45 -8.11 2.56
CA ASN A 339 14.66 -8.44 3.30
C ASN A 339 14.54 -9.79 4.01
N PHE A 340 13.38 -10.08 4.58
CA PHE A 340 13.12 -11.36 5.24
C PHE A 340 13.23 -12.53 4.27
N VAL A 341 12.58 -12.42 3.10
CA VAL A 341 12.63 -13.46 2.05
C VAL A 341 14.06 -13.65 1.55
N ARG A 342 14.79 -12.59 1.27
CA ARG A 342 16.21 -12.68 0.88
C ARG A 342 17.07 -13.46 1.88
N LYS A 343 16.77 -13.30 3.16
CA LYS A 343 17.54 -13.92 4.26
C LYS A 343 17.14 -15.37 4.53
N THR A 344 15.86 -15.71 4.37
CA THR A 344 15.28 -16.97 4.88
C THR A 344 14.94 -17.99 3.81
N ALA A 345 14.81 -17.60 2.55
CA ALA A 345 14.65 -18.49 1.41
C ALA A 345 15.89 -19.36 1.17
N SER A 346 15.80 -20.32 0.25
CA SER A 346 17.01 -21.01 -0.21
C SER A 346 18.03 -19.99 -0.75
N PRO A 347 19.34 -20.28 -0.73
CA PRO A 347 20.35 -19.34 -1.23
C PRO A 347 20.10 -18.87 -2.66
N GLN A 348 19.62 -19.77 -3.54
CA GLN A 348 19.24 -19.42 -4.90
C GLN A 348 18.07 -18.44 -4.92
N VAL A 349 16.94 -18.79 -4.32
CA VAL A 349 15.73 -17.96 -4.31
C VAL A 349 15.96 -16.63 -3.59
N GLY A 350 16.72 -16.62 -2.51
CA GLY A 350 17.10 -15.40 -1.80
C GLY A 350 17.95 -14.46 -2.67
N ASN A 351 18.80 -15.01 -3.52
CA ASN A 351 19.58 -14.23 -4.49
C ASN A 351 18.76 -13.80 -5.72
N GLU A 352 17.63 -14.43 -5.98
CA GLU A 352 16.69 -14.11 -7.06
C GLU A 352 15.54 -13.19 -6.59
N GLN A 353 15.82 -12.33 -5.60
CA GLN A 353 14.90 -11.29 -5.14
C GLN A 353 15.44 -9.91 -5.54
N TYR A 354 14.62 -9.11 -6.23
CA TYR A 354 14.96 -7.78 -6.75
C TYR A 354 13.87 -6.78 -6.37
N ALA A 355 14.24 -5.55 -6.06
CA ALA A 355 13.31 -4.50 -5.65
C ALA A 355 13.51 -3.21 -6.45
N ILE A 356 12.41 -2.60 -6.88
CA ILE A 356 12.36 -1.28 -7.52
C ILE A 356 11.45 -0.40 -6.68
N ILE A 357 11.95 0.73 -6.17
CA ILE A 357 11.20 1.62 -5.29
C ILE A 357 11.11 3.02 -5.93
N ALA A 358 9.92 3.40 -6.39
CA ALA A 358 9.63 4.67 -7.04
C ALA A 358 9.17 5.76 -6.04
N PRO A 359 9.28 7.05 -6.38
CA PRO A 359 8.88 8.15 -5.49
C PRO A 359 7.38 8.49 -5.56
N THR A 360 6.53 7.57 -5.99
CA THR A 360 5.12 7.83 -6.28
C THR A 360 4.19 7.30 -5.20
N LEU A 361 2.87 7.50 -5.40
CA LEU A 361 1.80 6.96 -4.57
C LEU A 361 1.57 5.47 -4.88
N HIS A 362 0.77 4.82 -4.04
CA HIS A 362 0.33 3.43 -4.17
C HIS A 362 -0.02 3.04 -5.60
N CYS A 363 0.58 1.99 -6.15
CA CYS A 363 0.47 1.54 -7.54
C CYS A 363 0.74 2.62 -8.61
N GLY A 364 1.36 3.73 -8.24
CA GLY A 364 1.55 4.89 -9.13
C GLY A 364 2.85 4.90 -9.94
N TYR A 365 3.69 3.88 -9.83
CA TYR A 365 5.05 3.87 -10.39
C TYR A 365 5.10 4.05 -11.92
N LYS A 366 4.17 3.46 -12.68
CA LYS A 366 4.06 3.65 -14.15
C LYS A 366 3.50 5.02 -14.56
N ARG A 367 3.01 5.83 -13.61
CA ARG A 367 2.48 7.18 -13.89
C ARG A 367 3.53 8.27 -13.81
N ALA A 368 4.76 7.93 -13.47
CA ALA A 368 5.86 8.88 -13.46
C ALA A 368 6.09 9.50 -14.84
N THR A 369 6.39 10.79 -14.85
CA THR A 369 6.64 11.60 -16.05
C THR A 369 8.01 12.28 -15.92
N GLU A 370 8.42 13.04 -16.94
CA GLU A 370 9.59 13.93 -16.90
C GLU A 370 9.50 14.96 -15.77
N ASN A 371 8.28 15.32 -15.39
CA ASN A 371 7.97 16.29 -14.35
C ASN A 371 6.99 15.67 -13.34
N THR A 372 7.41 14.60 -12.70
CA THR A 372 6.60 13.92 -11.69
C THR A 372 6.39 14.82 -10.47
N VAL A 373 5.15 14.98 -10.05
CA VAL A 373 4.78 15.68 -8.81
C VAL A 373 4.01 14.72 -7.91
N VAL A 374 4.38 14.67 -6.64
CA VAL A 374 3.73 13.82 -5.65
C VAL A 374 3.34 14.68 -4.44
N GLY A 375 2.04 14.87 -4.25
CA GLY A 375 1.54 15.90 -3.36
C GLY A 375 1.86 17.30 -3.91
N GLU A 376 2.60 18.09 -3.13
CA GLU A 376 3.06 19.44 -3.52
C GLU A 376 4.55 19.47 -3.95
N ARG A 377 5.24 18.31 -3.91
CA ARG A 377 6.70 18.23 -4.15
C ARG A 377 7.02 17.70 -5.55
N SER A 378 7.92 18.39 -6.23
CA SER A 378 8.48 17.90 -7.50
C SER A 378 9.49 16.77 -7.24
N MET A 379 9.31 15.68 -7.99
CA MET A 379 10.24 14.54 -8.02
C MET A 379 11.08 14.52 -9.30
N GLY A 380 10.92 15.51 -10.22
CA GLY A 380 11.62 15.53 -11.49
C GLY A 380 11.27 14.35 -12.40
N ASP A 381 12.24 13.88 -13.18
CA ASP A 381 12.06 12.72 -14.05
C ASP A 381 12.20 11.41 -13.26
N ALA A 382 11.07 10.84 -12.91
CA ALA A 382 11.01 9.59 -12.18
C ALA A 382 10.59 8.39 -13.06
N ARG A 383 10.59 8.55 -14.40
CA ARG A 383 10.27 7.47 -15.33
C ARG A 383 11.24 6.31 -15.19
N PHE A 384 10.72 5.13 -15.44
CA PHE A 384 11.48 3.89 -15.50
C PHE A 384 10.78 2.91 -16.45
N ASP A 385 11.55 2.11 -17.19
CA ASP A 385 10.99 1.13 -18.12
C ASP A 385 10.61 -0.18 -17.39
N TYR A 386 9.43 -0.15 -16.76
CA TYR A 386 8.89 -1.29 -16.04
C TYR A 386 8.49 -2.44 -16.97
N ASP A 387 8.06 -2.13 -18.20
CA ASP A 387 7.56 -3.15 -19.13
C ASP A 387 8.70 -4.02 -19.64
N SER A 388 9.82 -3.41 -20.06
CA SER A 388 11.01 -4.17 -20.45
C SER A 388 11.53 -5.05 -19.31
N LEU A 389 11.53 -4.53 -18.07
CA LEU A 389 11.98 -5.29 -16.92
C LEU A 389 11.00 -6.45 -16.60
N THR A 390 9.70 -6.20 -16.63
CA THR A 390 8.65 -7.20 -16.38
C THR A 390 8.74 -8.36 -17.39
N TYR A 391 8.78 -8.03 -18.67
CA TYR A 391 8.85 -9.08 -19.70
C TYR A 391 10.22 -9.77 -19.73
N GLY A 392 11.31 -9.05 -19.52
CA GLY A 392 12.64 -9.66 -19.37
C GLY A 392 12.70 -10.66 -18.22
N TRP A 393 12.06 -10.34 -17.08
CA TRP A 393 11.90 -11.24 -15.93
C TRP A 393 11.13 -12.51 -16.28
N PHE A 394 9.99 -12.38 -16.96
CA PHE A 394 9.19 -13.53 -17.37
C PHE A 394 9.85 -14.32 -18.50
N ASP A 395 10.52 -13.68 -19.45
CA ASP A 395 11.25 -14.38 -20.51
C ASP A 395 12.33 -15.30 -19.92
N TYR A 396 13.06 -14.83 -18.89
CA TYR A 396 14.06 -15.62 -18.19
C TYR A 396 13.44 -16.83 -17.46
N PHE A 397 12.47 -16.59 -16.56
CA PHE A 397 11.94 -17.65 -15.70
C PHE A 397 10.94 -18.57 -16.38
N LEU A 398 10.10 -18.04 -17.26
CA LEU A 398 8.98 -18.80 -17.84
C LEU A 398 9.32 -19.39 -19.21
N LYS A 399 10.16 -18.72 -20.01
CA LYS A 399 10.62 -19.23 -21.31
C LYS A 399 11.99 -19.91 -21.23
N GLY A 400 12.80 -19.59 -20.22
CA GLY A 400 14.17 -20.06 -20.07
C GLY A 400 15.16 -19.33 -20.97
N GLU A 401 14.85 -18.10 -21.38
CA GLU A 401 15.72 -17.28 -22.20
C GLU A 401 16.91 -16.74 -21.38
N ASN A 402 18.13 -16.93 -21.90
CA ASN A 402 19.32 -16.33 -21.27
C ASN A 402 19.49 -14.88 -21.75
N ASN A 403 18.70 -13.99 -21.19
CA ASN A 403 18.66 -12.57 -21.53
C ASN A 403 19.49 -11.68 -20.58
N HIS A 404 20.28 -12.29 -19.69
CA HIS A 404 21.12 -11.62 -18.70
C HIS A 404 20.37 -10.66 -17.75
N ILE A 405 19.05 -10.84 -17.57
CA ILE A 405 18.24 -9.94 -16.76
C ILE A 405 18.70 -9.92 -15.30
N LEU A 406 19.14 -11.07 -14.77
CA LEU A 406 19.57 -11.19 -13.37
C LEU A 406 20.92 -10.49 -13.13
N GLU A 407 21.82 -10.51 -14.11
CA GLU A 407 23.12 -9.84 -14.03
C GLU A 407 23.00 -8.34 -14.25
N ASN A 408 22.12 -7.90 -15.15
CA ASN A 408 21.96 -6.51 -15.53
C ASN A 408 21.04 -5.72 -14.59
N THR A 409 20.27 -6.41 -13.74
CA THR A 409 19.37 -5.76 -12.78
C THR A 409 20.04 -5.69 -11.40
N PRO A 410 20.20 -4.50 -10.79
CA PRO A 410 20.68 -4.38 -9.43
C PRO A 410 19.67 -4.99 -8.45
N LYS A 411 20.14 -5.54 -7.33
CA LYS A 411 19.25 -6.15 -6.31
C LYS A 411 18.23 -5.18 -5.76
N VAL A 412 18.62 -3.93 -5.60
CA VAL A 412 17.73 -2.83 -5.21
C VAL A 412 17.99 -1.63 -6.11
N ARG A 413 16.96 -1.16 -6.76
CA ARG A 413 16.94 0.13 -7.43
C ARG A 413 15.94 1.01 -6.69
N TYR A 414 16.35 2.17 -6.26
CA TYR A 414 15.51 3.07 -5.48
C TYR A 414 15.67 4.51 -5.93
N TYR A 415 14.59 5.27 -5.82
CA TYR A 415 14.60 6.69 -6.13
C TYR A 415 14.91 7.50 -4.88
N THR A 416 15.98 8.28 -4.90
CA THR A 416 16.30 9.20 -3.81
C THR A 416 15.68 10.56 -4.09
N MET A 417 14.66 10.89 -3.30
CA MET A 417 13.99 12.19 -3.33
C MET A 417 14.95 13.30 -2.88
N GLY A 418 14.71 14.53 -3.27
CA GLY A 418 15.60 15.66 -2.96
C GLY A 418 16.69 15.88 -4.02
N ILE A 419 17.50 14.87 -4.31
CA ILE A 419 18.36 14.89 -5.52
C ILE A 419 17.62 14.41 -6.76
N ASN A 420 16.46 13.80 -6.58
CA ASN A 420 15.57 13.34 -7.64
C ASN A 420 16.27 12.44 -8.66
N LYS A 421 16.90 11.36 -8.15
CA LYS A 421 17.67 10.41 -8.97
C LYS A 421 17.41 8.96 -8.60
N TRP A 422 17.43 8.10 -9.60
CA TRP A 422 17.51 6.67 -9.42
C TRP A 422 18.91 6.25 -8.95
N GLN A 423 18.96 5.43 -7.90
CA GLN A 423 20.17 4.84 -7.34
C GLN A 423 20.07 3.31 -7.29
N THR A 424 21.18 2.65 -7.04
CA THR A 424 21.25 1.19 -6.99
C THR A 424 22.07 0.72 -5.79
N SER A 425 21.72 -0.45 -5.28
CA SER A 425 22.46 -1.12 -4.21
C SER A 425 22.26 -2.65 -4.28
N ASP A 426 23.15 -3.40 -3.65
CA ASP A 426 23.00 -4.85 -3.48
C ASP A 426 22.13 -5.21 -2.27
N THR A 427 21.89 -4.27 -1.39
CA THR A 427 21.15 -4.48 -0.13
C THR A 427 20.20 -3.31 0.15
N TRP A 428 19.19 -3.56 0.98
CA TRP A 428 18.41 -2.53 1.62
C TRP A 428 18.50 -2.67 3.15
N PRO A 429 18.94 -1.67 3.91
CA PRO A 429 19.46 -0.36 3.45
C PRO A 429 20.70 -0.50 2.54
N PRO A 430 21.06 0.57 1.79
CA PRO A 430 22.24 0.58 0.95
C PRO A 430 23.50 0.26 1.74
N LYS A 431 24.47 -0.38 1.08
CA LYS A 431 25.75 -0.71 1.69
C LYS A 431 26.46 0.57 2.15
N GLY A 432 27.04 0.53 3.35
CA GLY A 432 27.70 1.70 3.95
C GLY A 432 26.76 2.66 4.68
N ALA A 433 25.47 2.35 4.74
CA ALA A 433 24.54 3.11 5.58
C ALA A 433 24.86 2.94 7.07
N GLU A 434 24.92 4.05 7.78
CA GLU A 434 25.24 4.11 9.21
C GLU A 434 24.12 4.80 10.01
N PRO A 435 23.87 4.42 11.28
CA PRO A 435 22.88 5.07 12.11
C PRO A 435 23.36 6.47 12.55
N MET A 436 22.54 7.48 12.35
CA MET A 436 22.70 8.82 12.92
C MET A 436 21.60 9.04 13.95
N LYS A 437 21.99 9.15 15.22
CA LYS A 437 21.07 9.37 16.32
C LYS A 437 20.99 10.85 16.66
N LEU A 438 19.75 11.35 16.77
CA LEU A 438 19.45 12.69 17.29
C LEU A 438 18.52 12.56 18.50
N PHE A 439 18.70 13.45 19.46
CA PHE A 439 17.90 13.54 20.68
C PHE A 439 16.93 14.70 20.58
N LEU A 440 15.74 14.50 21.10
CA LEU A 440 14.77 15.57 21.27
C LEU A 440 15.26 16.48 22.41
N SER A 441 15.05 17.80 22.27
CA SER A 441 15.45 18.80 23.22
C SER A 441 14.52 20.01 23.15
N SER A 442 14.20 20.61 24.30
CA SER A 442 13.47 21.89 24.38
C SER A 442 13.62 22.50 25.75
N GLY A 443 13.14 23.74 25.92
CA GLY A 443 12.90 24.38 27.22
C GLY A 443 11.52 24.05 27.79
N GLY A 444 10.79 23.09 27.27
CA GLY A 444 9.42 22.72 27.64
C GLY A 444 8.33 23.47 26.85
N ARG A 445 8.65 23.91 25.63
CA ARG A 445 7.73 24.66 24.74
C ARG A 445 7.89 24.27 23.27
N ALA A 446 8.06 22.98 22.98
CA ALA A 446 8.15 22.49 21.61
C ALA A 446 6.81 22.54 20.82
N ASN A 447 5.75 23.03 21.45
CA ASN A 447 4.44 23.18 20.81
C ASN A 447 4.48 24.17 19.67
N THR A 448 3.88 23.80 18.55
CA THR A 448 3.78 24.54 17.29
C THR A 448 5.12 24.79 16.58
N LEU A 449 5.03 25.27 15.35
CA LEU A 449 6.17 25.69 14.53
C LEU A 449 7.04 26.78 15.21
N SER A 450 6.45 27.58 16.09
CA SER A 450 7.11 28.70 16.80
C SER A 450 7.70 28.30 18.14
N GLY A 451 7.65 27.01 18.49
CA GLY A 451 8.21 26.46 19.71
C GLY A 451 9.74 26.41 19.74
N ASP A 452 10.28 25.93 20.85
CA ASP A 452 11.73 25.82 21.07
C ASP A 452 12.28 24.38 20.88
N GLY A 453 11.50 23.48 20.25
CA GLY A 453 11.88 22.11 20.03
C GLY A 453 13.06 21.96 19.06
N ALA A 454 14.06 21.21 19.46
CA ALA A 454 15.27 20.96 18.68
C ALA A 454 15.61 19.47 18.58
N LEU A 455 16.28 19.08 17.49
CA LEU A 455 16.97 17.81 17.35
C LEU A 455 18.47 18.04 17.49
N VAL A 456 19.07 17.41 18.50
CA VAL A 456 20.48 17.64 18.87
C VAL A 456 21.28 16.34 18.91
N PRO A 457 22.61 16.38 18.65
CA PRO A 457 23.44 15.17 18.61
C PRO A 457 23.76 14.56 19.97
N THR A 458 23.52 15.28 21.06
CA THR A 458 23.83 14.83 22.43
C THR A 458 22.59 14.96 23.32
N ALA A 459 22.40 14.01 24.23
CA ALA A 459 21.26 14.02 25.14
C ALA A 459 21.25 15.29 26.02
N PRO A 460 20.10 15.98 26.11
CA PRO A 460 19.96 17.13 27.01
C PRO A 460 20.12 16.71 28.46
N THR A 461 20.67 17.63 29.29
CA THR A 461 20.80 17.42 30.74
C THR A 461 19.55 17.88 31.52
N SER A 462 18.74 18.74 30.91
CA SER A 462 17.53 19.32 31.51
C SER A 462 16.33 18.41 31.26
N ASP A 463 15.49 18.23 32.27
CA ASP A 463 14.23 17.48 32.16
C ASP A 463 13.06 18.49 32.28
N LYS A 464 12.73 19.10 31.16
CA LYS A 464 11.52 19.90 31.01
C LYS A 464 10.67 19.27 29.90
N PRO A 465 9.73 18.36 30.26
CA PRO A 465 8.91 17.68 29.27
C PRO A 465 8.04 18.69 28.50
N ASP A 466 7.81 18.38 27.23
CA ASP A 466 6.86 19.11 26.40
C ASP A 466 5.47 18.52 26.56
N GLY A 467 4.56 19.33 27.13
CA GLY A 467 3.18 18.93 27.35
C GLY A 467 2.25 19.41 26.24
N PHE A 468 1.24 18.61 25.93
CA PHE A 468 0.14 18.99 25.05
C PHE A 468 -1.16 18.26 25.44
N SER A 469 -2.30 18.82 25.00
CA SER A 469 -3.61 18.22 25.24
C SER A 469 -4.14 17.62 23.96
N TYR A 470 -4.50 16.34 23.99
CA TYR A 470 -5.15 15.65 22.92
C TYR A 470 -6.63 15.43 23.21
N ASP A 471 -7.48 16.02 22.38
CA ASP A 471 -8.94 15.85 22.41
C ASP A 471 -9.37 14.92 21.25
N PRO A 472 -9.90 13.72 21.51
CA PRO A 472 -10.38 12.81 20.46
C PRO A 472 -11.48 13.40 19.58
N MET A 473 -12.19 14.42 20.06
CA MET A 473 -13.23 15.09 19.31
C MET A 473 -12.69 16.18 18.36
N ASN A 474 -11.39 16.52 18.48
CA ASN A 474 -10.68 17.47 17.63
C ASN A 474 -9.28 16.94 17.25
N PRO A 475 -9.19 15.75 16.64
CA PRO A 475 -7.91 15.14 16.32
C PRO A 475 -7.10 15.97 15.30
N VAL A 476 -5.78 15.79 15.28
CA VAL A 476 -4.91 16.38 14.25
C VAL A 476 -5.30 15.80 12.89
N PRO A 477 -5.64 16.63 11.90
CA PRO A 477 -5.97 16.15 10.56
C PRO A 477 -4.77 15.54 9.84
N SER A 478 -5.01 14.45 9.10
CA SER A 478 -4.03 13.91 8.16
C SER A 478 -3.85 14.87 6.98
N TYR A 479 -2.61 15.17 6.65
CA TYR A 479 -2.26 16.05 5.54
C TYR A 479 -1.07 15.49 4.77
N GLY A 480 -1.32 14.93 3.59
CA GLY A 480 -0.32 14.16 2.87
C GLY A 480 -0.11 12.76 3.45
N GLY A 481 1.07 12.23 3.20
CA GLY A 481 1.56 10.97 3.78
C GLY A 481 1.46 9.76 2.86
N ASN A 482 1.86 8.64 3.43
CA ASN A 482 1.91 7.34 2.78
C ASN A 482 0.55 6.68 2.90
N VAL A 483 -0.33 6.94 1.95
CA VAL A 483 -1.73 6.53 1.99
C VAL A 483 -2.17 5.88 0.68
N CYS A 484 -3.18 5.03 0.77
CA CYS A 484 -3.94 4.57 -0.38
C CYS A 484 -5.45 4.64 -0.09
N CYS A 485 -6.25 4.39 -1.12
CA CYS A 485 -7.67 4.07 -0.99
C CYS A 485 -8.45 5.13 -0.20
N THR A 486 -8.12 6.40 -0.36
CA THR A 486 -8.52 7.48 0.56
C THR A 486 -9.98 7.91 0.41
N GLY A 487 -10.67 7.49 -0.65
CA GLY A 487 -12.03 7.97 -0.95
C GLY A 487 -12.12 9.51 -1.01
N ASN A 488 -11.02 10.20 -1.35
CA ASN A 488 -10.85 11.66 -1.31
C ASN A 488 -10.88 12.30 0.09
N ALA A 489 -10.82 11.52 1.17
CA ALA A 489 -10.73 12.04 2.52
C ALA A 489 -9.36 12.69 2.82
N VAL A 490 -8.30 12.18 2.22
CA VAL A 490 -6.92 12.66 2.38
C VAL A 490 -6.21 12.69 1.02
N THR A 491 -5.50 13.75 0.74
CA THR A 491 -4.56 13.80 -0.40
C THR A 491 -3.24 13.22 0.05
N GLY A 492 -2.77 12.13 -0.61
CA GLY A 492 -1.49 11.49 -0.30
C GLY A 492 -0.28 12.24 -0.85
N GLY A 493 0.90 11.83 -0.41
CA GLY A 493 2.19 12.33 -0.89
C GLY A 493 2.83 13.40 -0.01
N ALA A 494 3.84 14.07 -0.54
CA ALA A 494 4.57 15.12 0.14
C ALA A 494 3.76 16.43 0.17
N MET A 495 3.37 16.87 1.35
CA MET A 495 2.61 18.09 1.58
C MET A 495 3.35 19.00 2.56
N ASP A 496 3.20 20.31 2.43
CA ASP A 496 3.82 21.29 3.32
C ASP A 496 3.15 21.29 4.70
N GLN A 497 3.80 20.69 5.68
CA GLN A 497 3.27 20.45 7.02
C GLN A 497 3.12 21.71 7.88
N ARG A 498 3.72 22.84 7.51
CA ARG A 498 3.62 24.11 8.27
C ARG A 498 2.19 24.52 8.58
N LYS A 499 1.23 24.13 7.73
CA LYS A 499 -0.21 24.38 7.97
C LYS A 499 -0.72 23.62 9.20
N MET A 500 -0.22 22.40 9.42
CA MET A 500 -0.59 21.57 10.57
C MET A 500 0.19 21.94 11.83
N GLU A 501 1.46 22.28 11.66
CA GLU A 501 2.38 22.67 12.74
C GLU A 501 1.96 23.95 13.50
N ALA A 502 0.93 24.66 13.06
CA ALA A 502 0.33 25.77 13.81
C ALA A 502 -0.53 25.31 15.01
N ARG A 503 -0.86 24.02 15.11
CA ARG A 503 -1.69 23.46 16.18
C ARG A 503 -0.89 23.31 17.48
N PRO A 504 -1.47 23.63 18.66
CA PRO A 504 -0.79 23.51 19.95
C PRO A 504 -0.64 22.06 20.44
N ASP A 505 -1.34 21.11 19.81
CA ASP A 505 -1.27 19.68 20.08
C ASP A 505 -0.28 18.94 19.16
N ILE A 506 0.59 19.67 18.46
CA ILE A 506 1.73 19.16 17.72
C ILE A 506 3.01 19.71 18.33
N LEU A 507 3.89 18.82 18.78
CA LEU A 507 5.25 19.16 19.20
C LEU A 507 6.16 19.09 17.97
N VAL A 508 6.96 20.12 17.75
CA VAL A 508 7.83 20.29 16.58
C VAL A 508 9.29 20.35 17.03
N TYR A 509 10.11 19.40 16.58
CA TYR A 509 11.54 19.36 16.87
C TYR A 509 12.33 19.45 15.57
N THR A 510 13.20 20.45 15.46
CA THR A 510 13.94 20.75 14.22
C THR A 510 15.45 20.78 14.48
N SER A 511 16.23 20.15 13.62
CA SER A 511 17.70 20.21 13.68
C SER A 511 18.23 21.61 13.36
N ALA A 512 19.48 21.89 13.71
CA ALA A 512 20.20 22.99 13.07
C ALA A 512 20.26 22.76 11.54
N PRO A 513 20.39 23.82 10.73
CA PRO A 513 20.64 23.68 9.30
C PRO A 513 21.86 22.79 9.05
N LEU A 514 21.73 21.84 8.14
CA LEU A 514 22.81 20.92 7.78
C LEU A 514 23.96 21.69 7.14
N LYS A 515 25.18 21.43 7.61
CA LYS A 515 26.39 22.06 7.06
C LYS A 515 26.74 21.50 5.68
N GLU A 516 26.46 20.23 5.49
CA GLU A 516 26.64 19.47 4.24
C GLU A 516 25.42 18.59 4.00
N GLY A 517 25.20 18.23 2.75
CA GLY A 517 24.05 17.37 2.41
C GLY A 517 24.23 15.95 2.93
N ILE A 518 23.13 15.36 3.34
CA ILE A 518 23.09 13.94 3.78
C ILE A 518 22.00 13.18 3.05
N GLU A 519 22.26 11.93 2.72
CA GLU A 519 21.23 11.00 2.24
C GLU A 519 20.74 10.13 3.39
N VAL A 520 19.43 10.13 3.62
CA VAL A 520 18.76 9.22 4.54
C VAL A 520 18.05 8.16 3.70
N SER A 521 18.59 6.94 3.65
CA SER A 521 18.06 5.82 2.87
C SER A 521 18.04 4.56 3.71
N GLY A 522 16.86 4.22 4.23
CA GLY A 522 16.67 3.08 5.09
C GLY A 522 15.64 3.30 6.20
N PRO A 523 15.59 2.38 7.18
CA PRO A 523 14.71 2.49 8.33
C PRO A 523 15.00 3.73 9.18
N ILE A 524 13.94 4.32 9.72
CA ILE A 524 13.99 5.42 10.68
C ILE A 524 13.28 4.95 11.94
N SER A 525 14.01 4.87 13.06
CA SER A 525 13.50 4.40 14.34
C SER A 525 13.30 5.55 15.30
N VAL A 526 12.18 5.52 16.04
CA VAL A 526 11.86 6.53 17.07
C VAL A 526 11.60 5.84 18.39
N THR A 527 12.24 6.35 19.43
CA THR A 527 11.97 6.00 20.83
C THR A 527 11.51 7.26 21.55
N LEU A 528 10.32 7.22 22.11
CA LEU A 528 9.79 8.29 22.94
C LEU A 528 9.70 7.84 24.41
N TYR A 529 9.99 8.75 25.32
CA TYR A 529 9.65 8.63 26.73
C TYR A 529 8.48 9.54 27.01
N VAL A 530 7.35 8.97 27.39
CA VAL A 530 6.06 9.67 27.45
C VAL A 530 5.36 9.47 28.78
N SER A 531 4.54 10.43 29.16
CA SER A 531 3.57 10.30 30.25
C SER A 531 2.22 10.85 29.84
N SER A 532 1.16 10.42 30.51
CA SER A 532 -0.20 10.88 30.32
C SER A 532 -0.97 10.81 31.63
N ASP A 533 -2.04 11.57 31.74
CA ASP A 533 -3.06 11.39 32.79
C ASP A 533 -4.17 10.43 32.36
N ALA A 534 -4.22 10.10 31.08
CA ALA A 534 -5.18 9.13 30.52
C ALA A 534 -4.72 7.69 30.73
N LYS A 535 -5.68 6.75 30.72
CA LYS A 535 -5.45 5.32 30.87
C LYS A 535 -4.77 4.71 29.63
N ASP A 536 -5.07 5.23 28.45
CA ASP A 536 -4.46 4.90 27.17
C ASP A 536 -4.45 6.12 26.26
N THR A 537 -3.53 6.19 25.32
CA THR A 537 -3.43 7.22 24.29
C THR A 537 -2.53 6.72 23.17
N ASP A 538 -2.41 7.48 22.08
CA ASP A 538 -1.51 7.18 20.98
C ASP A 538 -0.41 8.24 20.90
N PHE A 539 0.72 7.86 20.29
CA PHE A 539 1.74 8.80 19.86
C PHE A 539 2.05 8.61 18.40
N THR A 540 2.03 9.71 17.65
CA THR A 540 2.35 9.77 16.22
C THR A 540 3.67 10.48 16.00
N VAL A 541 4.41 10.08 14.97
CA VAL A 541 5.60 10.79 14.53
C VAL A 541 5.58 10.89 13.01
N LYS A 542 5.91 12.10 12.49
CA LYS A 542 6.21 12.33 11.07
C LYS A 542 7.65 12.80 10.94
N VAL A 543 8.33 12.37 9.86
CA VAL A 543 9.66 12.87 9.48
C VAL A 543 9.50 13.81 8.30
N ILE A 544 10.17 14.94 8.35
CA ILE A 544 9.96 16.07 7.46
C ILE A 544 11.30 16.62 6.99
N ASP A 545 11.37 16.93 5.70
CA ASP A 545 12.46 17.66 5.05
C ASP A 545 12.08 19.14 4.96
N VAL A 546 12.79 20.00 5.68
CA VAL A 546 12.54 21.45 5.71
C VAL A 546 13.54 22.16 4.83
N ALA A 547 13.07 22.79 3.76
CA ALA A 547 13.90 23.59 2.87
C ALA A 547 14.21 24.97 3.47
N PRO A 548 15.37 25.60 3.11
CA PRO A 548 15.75 26.91 3.63
C PRO A 548 14.77 28.04 3.30
N ASP A 549 14.05 27.92 2.17
CA ASP A 549 13.02 28.86 1.70
C ASP A 549 11.64 28.59 2.27
N GLY A 550 11.52 27.55 3.13
CA GLY A 550 10.39 27.35 4.00
C GLY A 550 9.51 26.12 3.82
N PRO A 551 9.28 25.50 2.63
CA PRO A 551 8.48 24.30 2.52
C PRO A 551 8.99 23.16 3.41
N ALA A 552 8.08 22.46 4.08
CA ALA A 552 8.36 21.40 5.03
C ALA A 552 7.60 20.13 4.59
N TYR A 553 8.26 19.29 3.79
CA TYR A 553 7.63 18.14 3.16
C TYR A 553 7.76 16.87 4.02
N ASN A 554 6.63 16.24 4.36
CA ASN A 554 6.62 14.95 5.01
C ASN A 554 7.19 13.84 4.12
N LEU A 555 7.92 12.92 4.74
CA LEU A 555 8.57 11.77 4.07
C LEU A 555 7.89 10.46 4.42
N ASP A 556 7.69 10.20 5.70
CA ASP A 556 6.99 9.04 6.22
C ASP A 556 6.43 9.36 7.61
N GLU A 557 5.50 8.53 8.08
CA GLU A 557 4.81 8.72 9.34
C GLU A 557 4.44 7.39 10.01
N THR A 558 4.36 7.40 11.33
CA THR A 558 4.04 6.22 12.13
C THR A 558 3.22 6.60 13.36
N ILE A 559 2.63 5.59 13.98
CA ILE A 559 1.83 5.71 15.21
C ILE A 559 2.13 4.52 16.12
N GLN A 560 1.97 4.72 17.44
CA GLN A 560 1.97 3.64 18.43
C GLN A 560 0.86 3.86 19.45
N ARG A 561 -0.06 2.92 19.56
CA ARG A 561 -1.05 2.82 20.63
C ARG A 561 -0.38 2.30 21.89
N VAL A 562 -0.40 3.09 22.98
CA VAL A 562 0.46 2.84 24.14
C VAL A 562 0.08 1.56 24.89
N ARG A 563 -1.16 1.11 24.84
CA ARG A 563 -1.56 -0.19 25.41
C ARG A 563 -0.79 -1.39 24.87
N TYR A 564 -0.22 -1.28 23.65
CA TYR A 564 0.58 -2.32 22.99
C TYR A 564 2.10 -2.08 23.08
N ARG A 565 2.56 -1.13 23.93
CA ARG A 565 3.99 -0.77 24.05
C ARG A 565 4.92 -1.93 24.46
N ASP A 566 4.40 -2.92 25.16
CA ASP A 566 5.17 -4.08 25.59
C ASP A 566 5.18 -5.23 24.54
N GLY A 567 4.51 -5.04 23.44
CA GLY A 567 4.39 -5.96 22.31
C GLY A 567 2.95 -6.36 22.03
N TYR A 568 2.66 -6.66 20.76
CA TYR A 568 1.30 -7.02 20.31
C TYR A 568 0.91 -8.44 20.74
N ASP A 569 1.89 -9.29 21.05
CA ASP A 569 1.74 -10.65 21.57
C ASP A 569 1.66 -10.72 23.10
N LYS A 570 1.63 -9.56 23.74
CA LYS A 570 1.50 -9.42 25.20
C LYS A 570 0.10 -8.93 25.58
N PRO A 571 -0.31 -9.11 26.83
CA PRO A 571 -1.51 -8.46 27.35
C PRO A 571 -1.41 -6.94 27.23
N GLU A 572 -2.54 -6.30 26.96
CA GLU A 572 -2.64 -4.84 26.97
C GLU A 572 -2.22 -4.26 28.31
N VAL A 573 -1.48 -3.16 28.29
CA VAL A 573 -0.94 -2.51 29.49
C VAL A 573 -1.34 -1.05 29.56
N TRP A 574 -1.90 -0.64 30.68
CA TRP A 574 -2.46 0.69 30.88
C TRP A 574 -1.44 1.67 31.45
N MET A 575 -1.61 2.95 31.12
CA MET A 575 -0.82 4.02 31.73
C MET A 575 -1.33 4.35 33.13
N GLN A 576 -0.42 4.83 33.97
CA GLN A 576 -0.70 5.42 35.28
C GLN A 576 -0.38 6.92 35.20
N PRO A 577 -1.26 7.80 35.72
CA PRO A 577 -1.06 9.24 35.67
C PRO A 577 0.34 9.66 36.15
N GLY A 578 1.04 10.44 35.31
CA GLY A 578 2.36 10.99 35.59
C GLY A 578 3.55 10.03 35.55
N LYS A 579 3.31 8.72 35.36
CA LYS A 579 4.40 7.75 35.19
C LYS A 579 4.97 7.84 33.78
N VAL A 580 6.29 7.86 33.67
CA VAL A 580 6.99 7.87 32.37
C VAL A 580 7.17 6.45 31.83
N TYR A 581 6.85 6.27 30.56
CA TYR A 581 6.99 5.01 29.84
C TYR A 581 7.86 5.20 28.61
N LYS A 582 8.68 4.20 28.31
CA LYS A 582 9.37 4.08 27.04
C LYS A 582 8.40 3.52 26.01
N VAL A 583 8.30 4.16 24.84
CA VAL A 583 7.49 3.74 23.70
C VAL A 583 8.39 3.67 22.48
N GLU A 584 8.48 2.49 21.86
CA GLU A 584 9.16 2.28 20.59
C GLU A 584 8.11 2.23 19.50
N LEU A 585 8.21 3.15 18.52
CA LEU A 585 7.28 3.20 17.41
C LEU A 585 7.73 2.24 16.30
N GLN A 586 6.78 1.73 15.51
CA GLN A 586 7.12 0.98 14.32
C GLN A 586 8.02 1.82 13.41
N PRO A 587 9.07 1.23 12.81
CA PRO A 587 10.00 1.99 11.98
C PRO A 587 9.31 2.59 10.76
N MET A 588 9.67 3.82 10.44
CA MET A 588 9.43 4.45 9.15
C MET A 588 10.54 4.07 8.18
N THR A 589 10.36 4.34 6.89
CA THR A 589 11.41 4.11 5.88
C THR A 589 11.27 5.11 4.72
N THR A 590 12.40 5.57 4.21
CA THR A 590 12.43 6.49 3.07
C THR A 590 13.77 6.43 2.35
N SER A 591 13.84 7.09 1.19
CA SER A 591 15.09 7.53 0.59
C SER A 591 14.96 9.00 0.21
N ASN A 592 15.65 9.86 0.96
CA ASN A 592 15.66 11.30 0.75
C ASN A 592 17.05 11.89 0.97
N TYR A 593 17.47 12.76 0.08
CA TYR A 593 18.64 13.59 0.26
C TYR A 593 18.21 14.95 0.82
N PHE A 594 18.83 15.33 1.92
CA PHE A 594 18.70 16.64 2.55
C PHE A 594 19.89 17.49 2.12
N PRO A 595 19.73 18.47 1.25
CA PRO A 595 20.82 19.37 0.84
C PRO A 595 21.41 20.16 2.02
N ALA A 596 22.61 20.72 1.84
CA ALA A 596 23.15 21.70 2.79
C ALA A 596 22.17 22.86 2.98
N GLY A 597 22.00 23.32 4.19
CA GLY A 597 21.02 24.34 4.59
C GLY A 597 19.62 23.80 4.90
N HIS A 598 19.26 22.62 4.45
CA HIS A 598 18.02 21.96 4.88
C HIS A 598 18.08 21.54 6.35
N GLN A 599 16.92 21.29 6.94
CA GLN A 599 16.80 20.82 8.31
C GLN A 599 15.96 19.54 8.38
N ILE A 600 16.33 18.66 9.28
CA ILE A 600 15.53 17.48 9.63
C ILE A 600 14.54 17.93 10.70
N ARG A 601 13.27 17.60 10.49
CA ARG A 601 12.21 17.89 11.46
C ARG A 601 11.40 16.65 11.76
N ILE A 602 10.92 16.57 13.00
CA ILE A 602 9.85 15.64 13.37
C ILE A 602 8.71 16.40 14.03
N GLU A 603 7.50 15.93 13.74
CA GLU A 603 6.31 16.24 14.51
C GLU A 603 5.98 15.10 15.45
N VAL A 604 5.58 15.40 16.68
CA VAL A 604 5.02 14.43 17.63
C VAL A 604 3.64 14.90 18.07
N SER A 605 2.65 14.00 17.97
CA SER A 605 1.29 14.28 18.43
C SER A 605 0.63 12.98 18.93
N SER A 606 -0.68 12.99 19.17
CA SER A 606 -1.45 11.81 19.59
C SER A 606 -2.53 11.40 18.60
N SER A 607 -2.55 11.99 17.42
CA SER A 607 -3.50 11.63 16.35
C SER A 607 -2.98 12.03 14.98
N ASN A 608 -3.50 11.37 13.96
CA ASN A 608 -3.30 11.67 12.54
C ASN A 608 -4.53 11.09 11.82
N PHE A 609 -5.65 11.85 11.92
CA PHE A 609 -6.99 11.38 11.52
C PHE A 609 -7.42 12.00 10.19
N PRO A 610 -8.02 11.26 9.26
CA PRO A 610 -8.50 9.89 9.37
C PRO A 610 -7.55 8.83 8.78
N ARG A 611 -6.24 9.09 8.68
CA ARG A 611 -5.32 8.01 8.31
C ARG A 611 -5.40 6.86 9.34
N PHE A 612 -5.31 7.21 10.63
CA PHE A 612 -5.50 6.29 11.74
C PHE A 612 -6.76 6.63 12.52
N ASP A 613 -7.33 5.63 13.18
CA ASP A 613 -8.40 5.86 14.14
C ASP A 613 -7.92 6.77 15.29
N ARG A 614 -8.85 7.45 15.91
CA ARG A 614 -8.58 8.28 17.09
C ARG A 614 -8.71 7.44 18.35
N ASN A 615 -7.69 7.44 19.19
CA ASN A 615 -7.80 6.82 20.51
C ASN A 615 -8.72 7.66 21.38
N MET A 616 -9.75 7.04 21.96
CA MET A 616 -10.73 7.71 22.82
C MET A 616 -10.17 7.98 24.24
N ASN A 617 -8.94 7.53 24.54
CA ASN A 617 -8.16 7.71 25.77
C ASN A 617 -8.78 7.03 27.02
N THR A 618 -9.90 6.37 26.90
CA THR A 618 -10.63 5.75 28.01
C THR A 618 -10.02 4.42 28.48
N GLY A 619 -9.23 3.77 27.59
CA GLY A 619 -8.80 2.39 27.77
C GLY A 619 -9.90 1.37 27.47
N GLY A 620 -10.98 1.79 26.81
CA GLY A 620 -12.03 0.91 26.28
C GLY A 620 -11.67 0.28 24.93
N LYS A 621 -12.69 -0.17 24.22
CA LYS A 621 -12.52 -0.87 22.94
C LYS A 621 -12.37 0.07 21.75
N ASN A 622 -12.45 1.35 21.93
CA ASN A 622 -12.30 2.39 20.93
C ASN A 622 -13.41 2.40 19.84
N TYR A 623 -13.57 1.29 19.15
CA TYR A 623 -14.51 1.16 18.02
C TYR A 623 -16.02 1.26 18.40
N ASP A 624 -16.39 1.02 19.66
CA ASP A 624 -17.79 1.10 20.14
C ASP A 624 -18.08 2.34 21.01
N GLU A 625 -17.09 3.23 21.16
CA GLU A 625 -17.19 4.42 21.98
C GLU A 625 -17.69 5.63 21.19
N VAL A 626 -18.54 6.45 21.83
CA VAL A 626 -19.09 7.68 21.22
C VAL A 626 -18.53 8.95 21.84
N GLN A 627 -17.83 8.84 22.96
CA GLN A 627 -17.16 9.94 23.66
C GLN A 627 -15.82 9.47 24.20
N GLY A 628 -14.81 10.31 24.01
CA GLY A 628 -13.50 10.12 24.61
C GLY A 628 -13.24 11.09 25.75
N VAL A 629 -12.08 10.97 26.36
CA VAL A 629 -11.57 11.90 27.37
C VAL A 629 -10.36 12.64 26.82
N THR A 630 -10.23 13.92 27.15
CA THR A 630 -9.01 14.67 26.81
C THR A 630 -7.84 14.11 27.61
N ALA A 631 -6.73 13.80 26.92
CA ALA A 631 -5.50 13.35 27.53
C ALA A 631 -4.50 14.52 27.61
N HIS A 632 -3.86 14.69 28.77
CA HIS A 632 -2.72 15.60 28.91
C HIS A 632 -1.45 14.78 28.81
N ASN A 633 -0.85 14.82 27.63
CA ASN A 633 0.30 14.02 27.26
C ASN A 633 1.58 14.85 27.39
N ALA A 634 2.69 14.18 27.69
CA ALA A 634 4.00 14.81 27.70
C ALA A 634 5.07 13.92 27.09
N VAL A 635 6.00 14.54 26.37
CA VAL A 635 7.23 13.92 25.85
C VAL A 635 8.40 14.38 26.70
N HIS A 636 9.15 13.43 27.25
CA HIS A 636 10.33 13.67 28.08
C HIS A 636 11.61 13.54 27.24
N HIS A 637 12.60 14.37 27.53
CA HIS A 637 13.87 14.42 26.85
C HIS A 637 15.00 14.89 27.79
N SER A 638 15.57 13.96 28.52
CA SER A 638 16.69 14.20 29.42
C SER A 638 17.65 13.02 29.38
N ASN A 639 18.76 13.08 30.11
CA ASN A 639 19.64 11.94 30.26
C ASN A 639 18.94 10.70 30.86
N GLN A 640 17.92 10.92 31.69
CA GLN A 640 17.13 9.82 32.28
C GLN A 640 16.10 9.27 31.28
N TYR A 641 15.55 10.13 30.45
CA TYR A 641 14.45 9.82 29.50
C TYR A 641 14.81 10.30 28.09
N PRO A 642 15.83 9.71 27.44
CA PRO A 642 16.37 10.21 26.18
C PRO A 642 15.48 9.82 24.98
N SER A 643 14.45 10.63 24.71
CA SER A 643 13.68 10.50 23.48
C SER A 643 14.54 10.79 22.27
N THR A 644 14.48 9.91 21.26
CA THR A 644 15.42 9.91 20.12
C THR A 644 14.77 9.54 18.81
N ILE A 645 15.35 10.07 17.73
CA ILE A 645 15.20 9.54 16.38
C ILE A 645 16.55 9.01 15.88
N THR A 646 16.54 7.86 15.23
CA THR A 646 17.73 7.28 14.58
C THR A 646 17.44 7.14 13.10
N LEU A 647 18.20 7.86 12.29
CA LEU A 647 18.15 7.87 10.83
C LEU A 647 19.21 6.93 10.26
N THR A 648 18.91 6.29 9.14
CA THR A 648 19.88 5.48 8.39
C THR A 648 20.53 6.36 7.32
N VAL A 649 21.76 6.83 7.54
CA VAL A 649 22.47 7.78 6.68
C VAL A 649 23.47 7.07 5.79
N VAL A 650 23.40 7.32 4.49
CA VAL A 650 24.39 6.84 3.51
C VAL A 650 25.47 7.90 3.37
N LYS A 651 26.70 7.53 3.61
CA LYS A 651 27.87 8.37 3.34
C LYS A 651 28.24 8.22 1.88
N HIS A 652 28.16 9.30 1.12
CA HIS A 652 28.77 9.37 -0.20
C HIS A 652 30.25 9.66 0.00
N GLU A 653 31.12 8.89 -0.64
CA GLU A 653 32.53 9.30 -0.76
C GLU A 653 32.55 10.66 -1.48
N ALA A 654 33.30 11.61 -0.94
CA ALA A 654 33.45 12.91 -1.59
C ALA A 654 33.99 12.69 -3.02
N PRO A 655 33.43 13.36 -4.02
CA PRO A 655 33.85 13.18 -5.43
C PRO A 655 35.31 13.51 -5.64
#